data_475cbf3331fda1f1b54c78b8f6a9e5b5
#
_entry.id   475cbf3331fda1f1b54c78b8f6a9e5b5
#
_cell.length_a   1.000
_cell.length_b   1.000
_cell.length_c   1.000
_cell.angle_alpha   90.00
_cell.angle_beta   90.00
_cell.angle_gamma   90.00
#
_symmetry.space_group_name_H-M   'P 1'
#
loop_
_entity.id
_entity.type
_entity.pdbx_description
1 polymer ?
#
loop_
_entity_poly.entity_id
_entity_poly.type
_entity_poly.pdbx_seq_one_letter_code
_entity_poly.pdbx_strand_id
1 'polypeptide(L)'
;MKCFQSTLLIICLTFFALPALAQDGYQTPVDDLKALVEAPLAPGVSISPDGSAILLMARENVPGIDQLAQPELRLAGSRINPRNNGPSRSSYYTGIKILDVDSGSETAVTGVPKSGRISGVSWSPDGENIAFTVTFSDRIELYLADAASGQASRLIDRPLNAISSPYDWMPDGQTLLVLATSATRGPLPEEPAVPSTPVVQENMGGAAPARTYQDLLSTPYEEDLYEWLMQSDVLKVALDGSVSDFGMTGIVSSLSPSPNGDYVLTQTMHRPFSYLVPRYRFPNKIEVRDADGAVVATIADLPLMENVPTGFGSTTTGVRSIGWRQDVNGTLSWVEALDGGDGNATVDYRDAVYTLAAPFEGQAEELIRLPLRYSGVSWSDQGFALVNERWTSSRQTRTYRVDLESGSTSVLWDRSYEDRYGDPGSPMSEVKEGRRLLATANNGRDLYLTGAGYSPEGNRPFLRKMNLRSGDTEEIFRSKAPYYESVLGWVNREEGSYITSRESKSEPPNYYLRHIGSSEMAAITSFDHPYPQMDGISKEMITYEREDGVPLSATLYLPAGYDKATDGPLPTLIWAYPREFKSMAAAGQVTSSPHRFKRVSYSGAIPYVTQGYAILDNAAMPIVGEGDKQPNDSFVEQLVTSAKAAIQAGVERGVVDPDRVAIAGHSYGAFMTANLLAHSDLFRAGIARSGAYNRSLTPFGFQAEPRTFWESPEIYFAMSPFMHADKVNEPILLIHGMADNNSGTFPIQSERFYHGLKGNGATARLVMLPHESHGYRAKESILHMMWETANWLDTYVKNAPPRSVDVDGPTGR
;
A
#
# COMPACT_ATOMS: atom_id res chain seq x y z
N MET A 1 -36.02 -46.14 -70.30
CA MET A 1 -35.71 -44.74 -70.03
C MET A 1 -35.37 -44.66 -68.56
N LYS A 2 -34.08 -44.49 -68.22
CA LYS A 2 -33.51 -44.54 -66.83
C LYS A 2 -33.45 -43.13 -66.25
N CYS A 3 -34.16 -42.90 -65.17
CA CYS A 3 -34.00 -41.71 -64.34
C CYS A 3 -32.75 -41.83 -63.44
N PHE A 4 -31.81 -40.88 -63.52
CA PHE A 4 -30.72 -40.74 -62.60
C PHE A 4 -31.21 -39.82 -61.46
N GLN A 5 -31.19 -40.30 -60.21
CA GLN A 5 -31.30 -39.49 -58.99
C GLN A 5 -29.88 -39.20 -58.45
N SER A 6 -29.52 -37.93 -58.45
CA SER A 6 -28.30 -37.44 -57.81
C SER A 6 -28.61 -37.16 -56.35
N THR A 7 -28.03 -37.91 -55.43
CA THR A 7 -28.10 -37.68 -53.97
C THR A 7 -26.99 -36.75 -53.60
N LEU A 8 -27.34 -35.54 -53.15
CA LEU A 8 -26.41 -34.51 -52.58
C LEU A 8 -26.15 -34.88 -51.11
N LEU A 9 -24.94 -35.30 -50.82
CA LEU A 9 -24.50 -35.60 -49.43
C LEU A 9 -24.04 -34.29 -48.77
N ILE A 10 -24.88 -33.73 -47.88
CA ILE A 10 -24.51 -32.60 -47.02
C ILE A 10 -23.75 -33.15 -45.83
N ILE A 11 -22.41 -32.93 -45.79
CA ILE A 11 -21.57 -33.21 -44.61
C ILE A 11 -21.75 -32.04 -43.64
N CYS A 12 -22.59 -32.22 -42.63
CA CYS A 12 -22.59 -31.32 -41.44
C CYS A 12 -21.35 -31.60 -40.62
N LEU A 13 -20.37 -30.72 -40.71
CA LEU A 13 -19.26 -30.64 -39.74
C LEU A 13 -19.82 -30.10 -38.44
N THR A 14 -20.22 -31.00 -37.54
CA THR A 14 -20.47 -30.66 -36.14
C THR A 14 -19.12 -30.44 -35.46
N PHE A 15 -18.78 -29.19 -35.19
CA PHE A 15 -17.73 -28.84 -34.24
C PHE A 15 -18.18 -29.30 -32.86
N PHE A 16 -17.69 -30.46 -32.43
CA PHE A 16 -17.73 -30.83 -31.03
C PHE A 16 -16.79 -29.85 -30.28
N ALA A 17 -17.36 -28.86 -29.62
CA ALA A 17 -16.65 -28.17 -28.58
C ALA A 17 -16.32 -29.21 -27.49
N LEU A 18 -15.07 -29.61 -27.41
CA LEU A 18 -14.58 -30.40 -26.27
C LEU A 18 -14.88 -29.62 -25.01
N PRO A 19 -15.54 -30.21 -24.00
CA PRO A 19 -15.66 -29.56 -22.71
C PRO A 19 -14.23 -29.28 -22.22
N ALA A 20 -13.96 -28.05 -21.84
CA ALA A 20 -12.72 -27.72 -21.17
C ALA A 20 -12.65 -28.63 -19.93
N LEU A 21 -11.79 -29.62 -19.97
CA LEU A 21 -11.49 -30.44 -18.79
C LEU A 21 -11.00 -29.48 -17.71
N ALA A 22 -11.58 -29.60 -16.52
CA ALA A 22 -11.03 -28.91 -15.35
C ALA A 22 -9.56 -29.33 -15.22
N GLN A 23 -8.64 -28.37 -15.27
CA GLN A 23 -7.22 -28.68 -15.14
C GLN A 23 -6.97 -29.13 -13.71
N ASP A 24 -6.35 -30.28 -13.55
CA ASP A 24 -5.97 -30.81 -12.26
C ASP A 24 -4.74 -30.02 -11.73
N GLY A 25 -4.95 -29.22 -10.69
CA GLY A 25 -3.89 -28.54 -9.93
C GLY A 25 -3.42 -27.19 -10.49
N TYR A 26 -2.54 -26.57 -9.74
CA TYR A 26 -1.88 -25.32 -10.11
C TYR A 26 -0.95 -25.52 -11.30
N GLN A 27 -1.06 -24.63 -12.28
CA GLN A 27 -0.21 -24.65 -13.48
C GLN A 27 1.00 -23.75 -13.29
N THR A 28 2.08 -24.04 -14.02
CA THR A 28 3.31 -23.25 -14.02
C THR A 28 3.53 -22.66 -15.41
N PRO A 29 3.86 -21.36 -15.51
CA PRO A 29 4.18 -20.74 -16.79
C PRO A 29 5.53 -21.23 -17.31
N VAL A 30 5.93 -20.78 -18.50
CA VAL A 30 7.24 -21.04 -19.08
C VAL A 30 8.39 -20.61 -18.15
N ASP A 31 9.55 -21.22 -18.31
CA ASP A 31 10.69 -21.06 -17.39
C ASP A 31 11.13 -19.61 -17.18
N ASP A 32 11.13 -18.78 -18.22
CA ASP A 32 11.47 -17.35 -18.09
C ASP A 32 10.56 -16.60 -17.13
N LEU A 33 9.23 -16.82 -17.23
CA LEU A 33 8.27 -16.21 -16.34
C LEU A 33 8.39 -16.75 -14.91
N LYS A 34 8.61 -18.06 -14.76
CA LYS A 34 8.84 -18.69 -13.47
C LYS A 34 10.11 -18.13 -12.79
N ALA A 35 11.19 -18.00 -13.53
CA ALA A 35 12.47 -17.46 -13.01
C ALA A 35 12.34 -16.02 -12.52
N LEU A 36 11.47 -15.19 -13.15
CA LEU A 36 11.17 -13.84 -12.67
C LEU A 36 10.47 -13.83 -11.31
N VAL A 37 9.60 -14.81 -11.05
CA VAL A 37 8.92 -14.96 -9.75
C VAL A 37 9.89 -15.46 -8.68
N GLU A 38 10.82 -16.35 -9.04
CA GLU A 38 11.77 -16.97 -8.13
C GLU A 38 13.04 -16.14 -7.91
N ALA A 39 13.18 -15.01 -8.62
CA ALA A 39 14.34 -14.13 -8.49
C ALA A 39 14.46 -13.55 -7.06
N PRO A 40 15.68 -13.42 -6.52
CA PRO A 40 15.88 -12.88 -5.18
C PRO A 40 15.38 -11.43 -5.08
N LEU A 41 14.72 -11.12 -3.97
CA LEU A 41 14.30 -9.75 -3.68
C LEU A 41 15.46 -8.94 -3.09
N ALA A 42 15.51 -7.66 -3.40
CA ALA A 42 16.41 -6.75 -2.68
C ALA A 42 16.10 -6.78 -1.17
N PRO A 43 17.13 -6.80 -0.30
CA PRO A 43 16.92 -6.84 1.13
C PRO A 43 16.17 -5.59 1.63
N GLY A 44 15.47 -5.74 2.77
CA GLY A 44 15.03 -4.59 3.54
C GLY A 44 16.22 -3.90 4.18
N VAL A 45 16.14 -2.58 4.36
CA VAL A 45 17.24 -1.77 4.88
C VAL A 45 16.76 -0.94 6.07
N SER A 46 17.57 -0.88 7.14
CA SER A 46 17.36 -0.01 8.30
C SER A 46 18.69 0.56 8.77
N ILE A 47 18.79 1.88 8.81
CA ILE A 47 20.01 2.57 9.27
C ILE A 47 19.96 2.61 10.80
N SER A 48 21.10 2.40 11.46
CA SER A 48 21.22 2.55 12.92
C SER A 48 20.95 3.99 13.36
N PRO A 49 20.51 4.22 14.61
CA PRO A 49 20.23 5.58 15.11
C PRO A 49 21.40 6.55 14.99
N ASP A 50 22.62 6.06 15.15
CA ASP A 50 23.87 6.82 15.03
C ASP A 50 24.42 6.88 13.59
N GLY A 51 23.81 6.15 12.64
CA GLY A 51 24.21 6.10 11.25
C GLY A 51 25.43 5.21 10.95
N SER A 52 26.05 4.60 11.94
CA SER A 52 27.29 3.82 11.79
C SER A 52 27.08 2.46 11.09
N ALA A 53 25.89 1.92 11.15
CA ALA A 53 25.56 0.61 10.59
C ALA A 53 24.21 0.57 9.84
N ILE A 54 24.07 -0.45 8.98
CA ILE A 54 22.86 -0.71 8.23
C ILE A 54 22.47 -2.17 8.39
N LEU A 55 21.21 -2.45 8.74
CA LEU A 55 20.68 -3.80 8.62
C LEU A 55 20.30 -4.09 7.18
N LEU A 56 20.77 -5.20 6.66
CA LEU A 56 20.34 -5.82 5.42
C LEU A 56 19.50 -7.05 5.76
N MET A 57 18.18 -6.92 5.60
CA MET A 57 17.21 -7.95 5.97
C MET A 57 16.80 -8.72 4.71
N ALA A 58 17.31 -9.94 4.55
CA ALA A 58 16.97 -10.80 3.43
C ALA A 58 15.49 -11.16 3.46
N ARG A 59 14.76 -10.90 2.36
CA ARG A 59 13.31 -11.14 2.26
C ARG A 59 13.03 -12.55 1.80
N GLU A 60 12.00 -13.17 2.36
CA GLU A 60 11.35 -14.32 1.75
C GLU A 60 10.80 -13.89 0.38
N ASN A 61 11.08 -14.66 -0.68
CA ASN A 61 10.64 -14.26 -2.02
C ASN A 61 9.11 -14.33 -2.11
N VAL A 62 8.55 -15.49 -2.40
CA VAL A 62 7.11 -15.73 -2.40
C VAL A 62 6.82 -16.94 -1.52
N PRO A 63 5.92 -16.81 -0.51
CA PRO A 63 5.58 -17.92 0.35
C PRO A 63 4.85 -19.03 -0.43
N GLY A 64 4.96 -20.27 0.03
CA GLY A 64 4.13 -21.36 -0.47
C GLY A 64 2.67 -21.20 -0.04
N ILE A 65 1.75 -21.85 -0.76
CA ILE A 65 0.33 -21.81 -0.43
C ILE A 65 0.02 -22.46 0.93
N ASP A 66 0.88 -23.37 1.39
CA ASP A 66 0.80 -23.97 2.72
C ASP A 66 0.87 -22.95 3.86
N GLN A 67 1.56 -21.82 3.65
CA GLN A 67 1.58 -20.71 4.60
C GLN A 67 0.24 -19.97 4.65
N LEU A 68 -0.38 -19.72 3.49
CA LEU A 68 -1.68 -19.06 3.42
C LEU A 68 -2.81 -19.97 3.90
N ALA A 69 -2.62 -21.29 3.81
CA ALA A 69 -3.55 -22.30 4.28
C ALA A 69 -3.46 -22.59 5.79
N GLN A 70 -2.57 -21.89 6.53
CA GLN A 70 -2.56 -21.98 7.99
C GLN A 70 -3.91 -21.52 8.58
N PRO A 71 -4.30 -22.04 9.76
CA PRO A 71 -5.53 -21.60 10.42
C PRO A 71 -5.60 -20.09 10.54
N GLU A 72 -6.70 -19.51 10.08
CA GLU A 72 -6.98 -18.08 10.10
C GLU A 72 -8.34 -17.83 10.73
N LEU A 73 -8.36 -17.11 11.82
CA LEU A 73 -9.57 -16.53 12.39
C LEU A 73 -9.76 -15.10 11.85
N ARG A 74 -10.99 -14.76 11.52
CA ARG A 74 -11.39 -13.46 10.99
C ARG A 74 -12.29 -12.79 12.00
N LEU A 75 -11.72 -11.96 12.86
CA LEU A 75 -12.38 -11.39 14.02
C LEU A 75 -12.15 -9.88 14.08
N ALA A 76 -13.21 -9.12 14.20
CA ALA A 76 -13.19 -7.67 14.37
C ALA A 76 -12.32 -6.93 13.34
N GLY A 77 -12.32 -7.39 12.08
CA GLY A 77 -11.51 -6.84 10.99
C GLY A 77 -10.04 -7.27 11.00
N SER A 78 -9.68 -8.20 11.87
CA SER A 78 -8.32 -8.77 11.96
C SER A 78 -8.28 -10.21 11.47
N ARG A 79 -7.13 -10.61 10.94
CA ARG A 79 -6.84 -11.99 10.54
C ARG A 79 -5.75 -12.54 11.42
N ILE A 80 -6.11 -13.49 12.27
CA ILE A 80 -5.31 -13.99 13.36
C ILE A 80 -5.00 -15.48 13.14
N ASN A 81 -3.74 -15.87 13.31
CA ASN A 81 -3.37 -17.27 13.43
C ASN A 81 -3.54 -17.69 14.90
N PRO A 82 -4.55 -18.53 15.22
CA PRO A 82 -4.83 -18.91 16.61
C PRO A 82 -3.75 -19.81 17.25
N ARG A 83 -2.86 -20.42 16.45
CA ARG A 83 -1.82 -21.30 16.95
C ARG A 83 -0.66 -20.54 17.60
N ASN A 84 -0.30 -19.39 17.02
CA ASN A 84 0.85 -18.63 17.48
C ASN A 84 0.51 -17.25 18.01
N ASN A 85 -0.77 -16.89 18.09
CA ASN A 85 -1.27 -15.62 18.60
C ASN A 85 -0.67 -14.40 17.91
N GLY A 86 -0.55 -14.51 16.59
CA GLY A 86 -0.03 -13.44 15.71
C GLY A 86 -0.87 -13.25 14.46
N PRO A 87 -0.52 -12.31 13.59
CA PRO A 87 -1.22 -12.10 12.32
C PRO A 87 -1.00 -13.31 11.38
N SER A 88 -2.06 -13.76 10.70
CA SER A 88 -1.99 -14.91 9.79
C SER A 88 -1.25 -14.63 8.48
N ARG A 89 -1.09 -13.33 8.12
CA ARG A 89 -0.59 -12.90 6.81
C ARG A 89 0.59 -11.96 6.91
N SER A 90 1.62 -12.37 7.64
CA SER A 90 2.86 -11.59 7.79
C SER A 90 3.82 -11.79 6.62
N SER A 91 4.71 -10.82 6.46
CA SER A 91 5.92 -10.95 5.63
C SER A 91 7.11 -11.18 6.55
N TYR A 92 8.02 -12.03 6.12
CA TYR A 92 9.14 -12.45 6.94
C TYR A 92 10.48 -12.17 6.26
N TYR A 93 11.52 -12.09 7.09
CA TYR A 93 12.91 -12.12 6.68
C TYR A 93 13.49 -13.51 6.92
N THR A 94 14.39 -13.93 6.04
CA THR A 94 15.08 -15.20 6.10
C THR A 94 16.47 -15.09 6.76
N GLY A 95 16.93 -13.84 6.98
CA GLY A 95 18.18 -13.55 7.65
C GLY A 95 18.41 -12.05 7.77
N ILE A 96 19.34 -11.67 8.64
CA ILE A 96 19.77 -10.31 8.88
C ILE A 96 21.30 -10.27 8.79
N LYS A 97 21.84 -9.25 8.13
CA LYS A 97 23.25 -8.88 8.18
C LYS A 97 23.37 -7.46 8.69
N ILE A 98 24.39 -7.19 9.43
CA ILE A 98 24.80 -5.86 9.90
C ILE A 98 25.96 -5.44 8.99
N LEU A 99 25.78 -4.34 8.28
CA LEU A 99 26.78 -3.75 7.42
C LEU A 99 27.34 -2.50 8.11
N ASP A 100 28.60 -2.48 8.40
CA ASP A 100 29.32 -1.31 8.90
C ASP A 100 29.53 -0.29 7.77
N VAL A 101 29.10 0.95 7.97
CA VAL A 101 29.09 1.98 6.91
C VAL A 101 30.49 2.45 6.52
N ASP A 102 31.43 2.49 7.46
CA ASP A 102 32.78 3.01 7.21
C ASP A 102 33.68 1.97 6.55
N SER A 103 33.67 0.74 7.05
CA SER A 103 34.55 -0.33 6.58
C SER A 103 33.92 -1.15 5.43
N GLY A 104 32.60 -1.11 5.27
CA GLY A 104 31.85 -1.98 4.36
C GLY A 104 31.83 -3.45 4.78
N SER A 105 32.22 -3.77 6.01
CA SER A 105 32.24 -5.16 6.50
C SER A 105 30.83 -5.63 6.87
N GLU A 106 30.51 -6.89 6.53
CA GLU A 106 29.23 -7.51 6.84
C GLU A 106 29.38 -8.53 7.97
N THR A 107 28.54 -8.41 9.00
CA THR A 107 28.40 -9.39 10.09
C THR A 107 27.00 -10.02 10.00
N ALA A 108 26.94 -11.35 9.88
CA ALA A 108 25.66 -12.06 9.85
C ALA A 108 25.09 -12.21 11.25
N VAL A 109 23.80 -11.98 11.43
CA VAL A 109 23.08 -12.31 12.67
C VAL A 109 22.90 -13.82 12.74
N THR A 110 23.43 -14.42 13.80
CA THR A 110 23.42 -15.87 14.06
C THR A 110 22.67 -16.21 15.34
N GLY A 111 22.40 -17.51 15.59
CA GLY A 111 21.66 -17.93 16.78
C GLY A 111 20.14 -18.05 16.61
N VAL A 112 19.59 -17.64 15.46
CA VAL A 112 18.18 -17.82 15.13
C VAL A 112 17.92 -19.24 14.64
N PRO A 113 16.94 -19.98 15.21
CA PRO A 113 16.61 -21.32 14.73
C PRO A 113 16.15 -21.33 13.26
N LYS A 114 16.57 -22.34 12.50
CA LYS A 114 16.24 -22.45 11.06
C LYS A 114 14.74 -22.53 10.74
N SER A 115 13.94 -23.03 11.69
CA SER A 115 12.46 -23.09 11.55
C SER A 115 11.75 -21.79 11.90
N GLY A 116 12.47 -20.82 12.45
CA GLY A 116 11.94 -19.51 12.84
C GLY A 116 11.94 -18.54 11.67
N ARG A 117 10.93 -17.69 11.61
CA ARG A 117 10.78 -16.62 10.62
C ARG A 117 10.88 -15.28 11.30
N ILE A 118 11.77 -14.43 10.82
CA ILE A 118 12.08 -13.14 11.44
C ILE A 118 11.09 -12.07 10.98
N SER A 119 10.63 -11.25 11.93
CA SER A 119 9.84 -10.04 11.64
C SER A 119 10.01 -8.98 12.73
N GLY A 120 9.42 -7.79 12.55
CA GLY A 120 9.43 -6.76 13.58
C GLY A 120 10.83 -6.37 14.06
N VAL A 121 11.76 -6.18 13.14
CA VAL A 121 13.18 -5.86 13.44
C VAL A 121 13.31 -4.39 13.79
N SER A 122 13.96 -4.07 14.92
CA SER A 122 14.25 -2.70 15.34
C SER A 122 15.60 -2.59 16.04
N TRP A 123 16.28 -1.46 15.81
CA TRP A 123 17.45 -1.05 16.60
C TRP A 123 17.04 -0.62 18.00
N SER A 124 17.91 -0.86 18.98
CA SER A 124 17.84 -0.12 20.26
C SER A 124 18.11 1.37 20.03
N PRO A 125 17.63 2.26 20.89
CA PRO A 125 17.87 3.72 20.76
C PRO A 125 19.35 4.14 20.69
N ASP A 126 20.23 3.37 21.31
CA ASP A 126 21.70 3.56 21.30
C ASP A 126 22.39 2.91 20.08
N GLY A 127 21.69 2.06 19.33
CA GLY A 127 22.25 1.34 18.17
C GLY A 127 23.08 0.11 18.52
N GLU A 128 23.23 -0.22 19.80
CA GLU A 128 24.11 -1.33 20.25
C GLU A 128 23.45 -2.71 20.13
N ASN A 129 22.10 -2.74 20.08
CA ASN A 129 21.33 -3.97 20.05
C ASN A 129 20.24 -3.95 18.96
N ILE A 130 19.80 -5.14 18.56
CA ILE A 130 18.75 -5.35 17.58
C ILE A 130 17.73 -6.30 18.18
N ALA A 131 16.51 -5.81 18.42
CA ALA A 131 15.39 -6.64 18.82
C ALA A 131 14.57 -7.08 17.59
N PHE A 132 14.03 -8.28 17.63
CA PHE A 132 13.16 -8.80 16.57
C PHE A 132 12.31 -9.98 17.07
N THR A 133 11.23 -10.24 16.34
CA THR A 133 10.38 -11.39 16.62
C THR A 133 10.76 -12.59 15.75
N VAL A 134 10.66 -13.78 16.32
CA VAL A 134 10.81 -15.04 15.60
C VAL A 134 9.52 -15.83 15.70
N THR A 135 8.87 -16.01 14.56
CA THR A 135 7.59 -16.70 14.43
C THR A 135 7.80 -18.18 14.14
N PHE A 136 7.21 -19.04 14.98
CA PHE A 136 7.10 -20.49 14.80
C PHE A 136 5.64 -20.86 14.47
N SER A 137 5.40 -22.15 14.25
CA SER A 137 4.04 -22.65 13.94
C SER A 137 3.05 -22.53 15.11
N ASP A 138 3.54 -22.47 16.35
CA ASP A 138 2.78 -22.55 17.60
C ASP A 138 3.02 -21.37 18.56
N ARG A 139 3.96 -20.48 18.27
CA ARG A 139 4.30 -19.33 19.12
C ARG A 139 5.11 -18.27 18.37
N ILE A 140 5.22 -17.11 18.98
CA ILE A 140 6.12 -16.03 18.57
C ILE A 140 7.00 -15.67 19.77
N GLU A 141 8.30 -15.57 19.55
CA GLU A 141 9.31 -15.30 20.57
C GLU A 141 10.03 -13.98 20.30
N LEU A 142 10.53 -13.32 21.35
CA LEU A 142 11.38 -12.14 21.27
C LEU A 142 12.85 -12.57 21.30
N TYR A 143 13.61 -12.06 20.33
CA TYR A 143 15.05 -12.25 20.22
C TYR A 143 15.77 -10.92 20.32
N LEU A 144 16.97 -10.97 20.86
CA LEU A 144 17.91 -9.87 20.92
C LEU A 144 19.24 -10.30 20.28
N ALA A 145 19.79 -9.45 19.43
CA ALA A 145 21.14 -9.61 18.89
C ALA A 145 22.02 -8.43 19.33
N ASP A 146 23.25 -8.73 19.70
CA ASP A 146 24.31 -7.74 19.88
C ASP A 146 24.79 -7.24 18.51
N ALA A 147 24.80 -5.95 18.29
CA ALA A 147 25.10 -5.36 16.98
C ALA A 147 26.57 -5.55 16.54
N ALA A 148 27.51 -5.63 17.49
CA ALA A 148 28.93 -5.79 17.17
C ALA A 148 29.29 -7.22 16.76
N SER A 149 28.73 -8.22 17.44
CA SER A 149 29.05 -9.64 17.19
C SER A 149 28.06 -10.32 16.25
N GLY A 150 26.85 -9.78 16.09
CA GLY A 150 25.75 -10.42 15.40
C GLY A 150 25.16 -11.65 16.11
N GLN A 151 25.57 -11.92 17.37
CA GLN A 151 25.07 -13.06 18.11
C GLN A 151 23.68 -12.78 18.66
N ALA A 152 22.68 -13.56 18.25
CA ALA A 152 21.31 -13.46 18.74
C ALA A 152 20.95 -14.58 19.70
N SER A 153 20.09 -14.29 20.65
CA SER A 153 19.48 -15.26 21.55
C SER A 153 18.04 -14.89 21.87
N ARG A 154 17.23 -15.89 22.26
CA ARG A 154 15.89 -15.64 22.79
C ARG A 154 16.01 -14.85 24.08
N LEU A 155 15.29 -13.71 24.16
CA LEU A 155 15.41 -12.80 25.31
C LEU A 155 14.58 -13.27 26.52
N ILE A 156 13.33 -13.75 26.28
CA ILE A 156 12.43 -14.21 27.36
C ILE A 156 11.80 -15.56 27.02
N ASP A 157 11.39 -16.29 28.06
CA ASP A 157 10.70 -17.58 27.94
C ASP A 157 9.17 -17.46 28.01
N ARG A 158 8.62 -16.38 27.49
CA ARG A 158 7.18 -16.12 27.38
C ARG A 158 6.81 -15.91 25.92
N PRO A 159 5.77 -16.60 25.39
CA PRO A 159 5.29 -16.34 24.03
C PRO A 159 4.64 -14.94 23.96
N LEU A 160 4.87 -14.27 22.83
CA LEU A 160 4.32 -12.95 22.57
C LEU A 160 2.87 -12.99 22.13
N ASN A 161 2.13 -11.93 22.44
CA ASN A 161 0.92 -11.58 21.73
C ASN A 161 1.26 -10.59 20.63
N ALA A 162 1.41 -11.08 19.39
CA ALA A 162 1.86 -10.28 18.26
C ALA A 162 0.71 -9.85 17.31
N ILE A 163 -0.55 -9.92 17.77
CA ILE A 163 -1.71 -9.41 17.00
C ILE A 163 -1.67 -7.88 16.89
N SER A 164 -1.08 -7.21 17.89
CA SER A 164 -0.63 -5.81 17.86
C SER A 164 0.89 -5.76 17.84
N SER A 165 1.50 -4.56 17.88
CA SER A 165 2.97 -4.45 18.00
C SER A 165 3.42 -5.11 19.31
N PRO A 166 4.23 -6.18 19.26
CA PRO A 166 4.46 -7.00 20.46
C PRO A 166 5.49 -6.45 21.43
N TYR A 167 6.26 -5.43 21.04
CA TYR A 167 7.23 -4.79 21.92
C TYR A 167 7.54 -3.36 21.48
N ASP A 168 8.08 -2.57 22.41
CA ASP A 168 8.65 -1.26 22.16
C ASP A 168 9.88 -1.04 23.06
N TRP A 169 10.87 -0.28 22.57
CA TRP A 169 12.05 0.07 23.34
C TRP A 169 11.76 1.21 24.33
N MET A 170 12.25 1.08 25.55
CA MET A 170 12.41 2.25 26.43
C MET A 170 13.58 3.13 25.93
N PRO A 171 13.52 4.44 26.11
CA PRO A 171 14.56 5.36 25.61
C PRO A 171 15.96 5.11 26.22
N ASP A 172 16.05 4.39 27.32
CA ASP A 172 17.32 3.99 27.95
C ASP A 172 18.13 3.00 27.08
N GLY A 173 17.53 2.40 26.05
CA GLY A 173 18.16 1.37 25.21
C GLY A 173 18.44 0.06 25.95
N GLN A 174 18.06 -0.05 27.23
CA GLN A 174 18.38 -1.19 28.11
C GLN A 174 17.13 -2.00 28.49
N THR A 175 15.95 -1.48 28.15
CA THR A 175 14.67 -2.06 28.56
C THR A 175 13.70 -2.09 27.41
N LEU A 176 12.89 -3.15 27.33
CA LEU A 176 11.76 -3.28 26.40
C LEU A 176 10.45 -3.42 27.18
N LEU A 177 9.40 -2.78 26.70
CA LEU A 177 8.01 -3.10 27.06
C LEU A 177 7.50 -4.17 26.08
N VAL A 178 6.98 -5.28 26.62
CA VAL A 178 6.65 -6.47 25.82
C VAL A 178 5.23 -6.93 26.09
N LEU A 179 4.46 -7.19 25.02
CA LEU A 179 3.15 -7.83 25.09
C LEU A 179 3.30 -9.35 25.03
N ALA A 180 3.21 -10.00 26.18
CA ALA A 180 3.15 -11.45 26.26
C ALA A 180 1.69 -11.94 26.25
N THR A 181 1.44 -13.14 25.73
CA THR A 181 0.12 -13.77 25.91
C THR A 181 -0.21 -13.87 27.39
N SER A 182 -1.41 -13.41 27.81
CA SER A 182 -1.73 -13.35 29.23
C SER A 182 -1.75 -14.74 29.87
N ALA A 183 -1.05 -14.87 30.99
CA ALA A 183 -1.04 -16.09 31.78
C ALA A 183 -2.38 -16.34 32.50
N THR A 184 -3.21 -15.32 32.63
CA THR A 184 -4.49 -15.35 33.36
C THR A 184 -5.73 -15.42 32.47
N ARG A 185 -5.56 -15.49 31.13
CA ARG A 185 -6.69 -15.46 30.18
C ARG A 185 -7.66 -16.68 30.26
N GLY A 186 -7.34 -17.66 31.08
CA GLY A 186 -8.21 -18.85 31.27
C GLY A 186 -8.19 -19.83 30.07
N PRO A 187 -9.10 -20.81 30.07
CA PRO A 187 -9.20 -21.77 28.98
C PRO A 187 -9.73 -21.11 27.70
N LEU A 188 -9.38 -21.71 26.55
CA LEU A 188 -9.94 -21.29 25.27
C LEU A 188 -11.49 -21.39 25.30
N PRO A 189 -12.21 -20.33 24.90
CA PRO A 189 -13.65 -20.39 24.75
C PRO A 189 -14.08 -21.56 23.86
N GLU A 190 -15.10 -22.29 24.25
CA GLU A 190 -15.65 -23.39 23.46
C GLU A 190 -16.73 -22.90 22.51
N GLU A 191 -16.61 -23.24 21.23
CA GLU A 191 -17.62 -22.92 20.24
C GLU A 191 -18.91 -23.73 20.54
N PRO A 192 -20.07 -23.08 20.70
CA PRO A 192 -21.32 -23.81 20.90
C PRO A 192 -21.63 -24.74 19.72
N ALA A 193 -21.88 -26.00 19.99
CA ALA A 193 -22.26 -26.99 18.98
C ALA A 193 -23.54 -26.60 18.20
N VAL A 194 -24.39 -25.79 18.83
CA VAL A 194 -25.61 -25.23 18.23
C VAL A 194 -25.58 -23.72 18.44
N PRO A 195 -25.80 -22.90 17.37
CA PRO A 195 -25.89 -21.48 17.54
C PRO A 195 -26.92 -21.07 18.61
N SER A 196 -26.50 -20.27 19.55
CA SER A 196 -27.38 -19.83 20.68
C SER A 196 -28.34 -18.73 20.22
N THR A 197 -27.97 -17.96 19.17
CA THR A 197 -28.76 -16.85 18.66
C THR A 197 -28.57 -16.72 17.14
N PRO A 198 -29.55 -16.15 16.40
CA PRO A 198 -29.28 -15.66 15.06
C PRO A 198 -28.34 -14.45 15.12
N VAL A 199 -27.65 -14.18 14.00
CA VAL A 199 -26.93 -12.91 13.84
C VAL A 199 -27.95 -11.78 13.64
N VAL A 200 -27.96 -10.80 14.53
CA VAL A 200 -28.86 -9.65 14.49
C VAL A 200 -28.06 -8.37 14.36
N GLN A 201 -28.38 -7.60 13.33
CA GLN A 201 -27.89 -6.23 13.16
C GLN A 201 -29.09 -5.29 13.18
N GLU A 202 -29.03 -4.24 13.98
CA GLU A 202 -30.15 -3.32 14.18
C GLU A 202 -29.69 -1.88 13.98
N ASN A 203 -30.54 -1.09 13.32
CA ASN A 203 -30.40 0.36 13.25
C ASN A 203 -31.74 1.00 13.67
N MET A 204 -31.71 1.76 14.75
CA MET A 204 -32.92 2.40 15.36
C MET A 204 -33.32 3.70 14.64
N GLY A 205 -33.05 3.85 13.35
CA GLY A 205 -33.57 4.94 12.51
C GLY A 205 -32.64 6.15 12.36
N GLY A 206 -31.43 6.09 12.94
CA GLY A 206 -30.38 7.07 12.62
C GLY A 206 -29.74 6.79 11.27
N ALA A 207 -29.44 7.83 10.47
CA ALA A 207 -28.63 7.65 9.27
C ALA A 207 -27.18 7.31 9.67
N ALA A 208 -26.75 6.11 9.40
CA ALA A 208 -25.40 5.61 9.69
C ALA A 208 -24.78 5.02 8.40
N PRO A 209 -24.44 5.87 7.42
CA PRO A 209 -23.81 5.38 6.21
C PRO A 209 -22.49 4.67 6.58
N ALA A 210 -22.34 3.44 6.12
CA ALA A 210 -21.18 2.63 6.44
C ALA A 210 -20.48 2.16 5.16
N ARG A 211 -19.15 2.08 5.20
CA ARG A 211 -18.41 1.32 4.23
C ARG A 211 -18.69 -0.16 4.46
N THR A 212 -18.62 -0.95 3.40
CA THR A 212 -18.65 -2.41 3.51
C THR A 212 -17.40 -2.91 4.22
N TYR A 213 -17.53 -3.35 5.46
CA TYR A 213 -16.46 -4.01 6.21
C TYR A 213 -16.58 -5.53 6.06
N GLN A 214 -15.44 -6.21 6.18
CA GLN A 214 -15.40 -7.67 6.25
C GLN A 214 -14.65 -8.14 7.50
N ASP A 215 -14.71 -9.46 7.74
CA ASP A 215 -14.02 -10.09 8.84
C ASP A 215 -14.47 -9.54 10.22
N LEU A 216 -15.72 -9.08 10.33
CA LEU A 216 -16.31 -8.55 11.56
C LEU A 216 -16.67 -9.69 12.53
N LEU A 217 -16.92 -9.33 13.80
CA LEU A 217 -17.55 -10.22 14.76
C LEU A 217 -19.02 -10.47 14.35
N SER A 218 -19.55 -11.64 14.69
CA SER A 218 -20.92 -12.02 14.32
C SER A 218 -21.67 -12.76 15.42
N THR A 219 -20.98 -13.24 16.45
CA THR A 219 -21.58 -14.02 17.54
C THR A 219 -20.97 -13.66 18.90
N PRO A 220 -21.68 -13.88 20.01
CA PRO A 220 -21.10 -13.73 21.36
C PRO A 220 -19.87 -14.62 21.61
N TYR A 221 -19.84 -15.81 20.99
CA TYR A 221 -18.66 -16.67 21.03
C TYR A 221 -17.44 -16.00 20.39
N GLU A 222 -17.62 -15.36 19.24
CA GLU A 222 -16.52 -14.64 18.58
C GLU A 222 -16.05 -13.41 19.37
N GLU A 223 -16.94 -12.75 20.14
CA GLU A 223 -16.53 -11.70 21.07
C GLU A 223 -15.61 -12.25 22.18
N ASP A 224 -16.01 -13.35 22.80
CA ASP A 224 -15.24 -13.99 23.88
C ASP A 224 -13.91 -14.54 23.34
N LEU A 225 -13.93 -15.13 22.14
CA LEU A 225 -12.73 -15.62 21.45
C LEU A 225 -11.78 -14.49 21.08
N TYR A 226 -12.31 -13.37 20.58
CA TYR A 226 -11.55 -12.17 20.26
C TYR A 226 -10.88 -11.60 21.52
N GLU A 227 -11.64 -11.43 22.61
CA GLU A 227 -11.12 -10.94 23.87
C GLU A 227 -10.02 -11.86 24.42
N TRP A 228 -10.24 -13.17 24.38
CA TRP A 228 -9.26 -14.18 24.81
C TRP A 228 -7.96 -14.13 24.02
N LEU A 229 -8.04 -13.99 22.69
CA LEU A 229 -6.85 -13.89 21.80
C LEU A 229 -6.08 -12.60 22.02
N MET A 230 -6.79 -11.50 22.23
CA MET A 230 -6.19 -10.14 22.32
C MET A 230 -5.62 -9.86 23.71
N GLN A 231 -5.98 -10.60 24.76
CA GLN A 231 -5.55 -10.34 26.13
C GLN A 231 -4.04 -10.56 26.30
N SER A 232 -3.34 -9.52 26.74
CA SER A 232 -1.90 -9.47 26.94
C SER A 232 -1.55 -9.06 28.35
N ASP A 233 -0.47 -9.64 28.89
CA ASP A 233 0.26 -9.07 30.03
C ASP A 233 1.35 -8.15 29.46
N VAL A 234 1.50 -6.95 30.02
CA VAL A 234 2.60 -6.05 29.71
C VAL A 234 3.77 -6.33 30.64
N LEU A 235 4.91 -6.66 30.05
CA LEU A 235 6.13 -6.99 30.77
C LEU A 235 7.20 -5.92 30.51
N LYS A 236 8.00 -5.60 31.54
CA LYS A 236 9.21 -4.83 31.44
C LYS A 236 10.39 -5.80 31.42
N VAL A 237 11.17 -5.81 30.34
CA VAL A 237 12.20 -6.81 30.07
C VAL A 237 13.55 -6.11 29.89
N ALA A 238 14.53 -6.46 30.70
CA ALA A 238 15.90 -5.98 30.55
C ALA A 238 16.71 -6.83 29.56
N LEU A 239 17.83 -6.31 29.06
CA LEU A 239 18.68 -6.98 28.05
C LEU A 239 19.29 -8.29 28.56
N ASP A 240 19.43 -8.48 29.88
CA ASP A 240 19.89 -9.73 30.48
C ASP A 240 18.80 -10.82 30.58
N GLY A 241 17.59 -10.50 30.09
CA GLY A 241 16.42 -11.39 30.12
C GLY A 241 15.65 -11.36 31.43
N SER A 242 16.02 -10.51 32.39
CA SER A 242 15.21 -10.33 33.61
C SER A 242 13.87 -9.65 33.29
N VAL A 243 12.79 -10.20 33.88
CA VAL A 243 11.41 -9.80 33.60
C VAL A 243 10.75 -9.29 34.89
N SER A 244 10.09 -8.15 34.78
CA SER A 244 9.17 -7.64 35.80
C SER A 244 7.81 -7.34 35.18
N ASP A 245 6.76 -7.44 36.00
CA ASP A 245 5.39 -7.08 35.59
C ASP A 245 5.29 -5.55 35.55
N PHE A 246 4.75 -5.03 34.46
CA PHE A 246 4.42 -3.61 34.31
C PHE A 246 3.09 -3.23 35.00
N GLY A 247 2.41 -4.21 35.60
CA GLY A 247 1.15 -3.99 36.31
C GLY A 247 -0.06 -3.73 35.40
N MET A 248 -0.04 -4.25 34.17
CA MET A 248 -1.10 -4.06 33.20
C MET A 248 -1.42 -5.34 32.46
N THR A 249 -2.72 -5.70 32.44
CA THR A 249 -3.28 -6.82 31.65
C THR A 249 -4.53 -6.34 30.94
N GLY A 250 -4.73 -6.72 29.67
CA GLY A 250 -5.90 -6.34 28.88
C GLY A 250 -5.70 -6.45 27.37
N ILE A 251 -6.64 -5.91 26.62
CA ILE A 251 -6.54 -5.78 25.14
C ILE A 251 -5.71 -4.54 24.82
N VAL A 252 -4.40 -4.66 24.91
CA VAL A 252 -3.47 -3.56 24.66
C VAL A 252 -3.31 -3.33 23.17
N SER A 253 -3.69 -2.15 22.70
CA SER A 253 -3.57 -1.77 21.29
C SER A 253 -2.29 -0.99 20.98
N SER A 254 -1.75 -0.26 21.96
CA SER A 254 -0.52 0.53 21.81
C SER A 254 0.16 0.75 23.15
N LEU A 255 1.49 0.71 23.13
CA LEU A 255 2.41 1.18 24.16
C LEU A 255 3.33 2.21 23.51
N SER A 256 3.59 3.34 24.19
CA SER A 256 4.51 4.35 23.68
C SER A 256 5.24 5.03 24.84
N PRO A 257 6.51 4.72 25.10
CA PRO A 257 7.32 5.42 26.09
C PRO A 257 7.48 6.91 25.74
N SER A 258 7.50 7.77 26.76
CA SER A 258 7.84 9.18 26.60
C SER A 258 9.33 9.35 26.22
N PRO A 259 9.74 10.45 25.58
CA PRO A 259 11.12 10.63 25.12
C PRO A 259 12.21 10.48 26.18
N ASN A 260 11.89 10.68 27.46
CA ASN A 260 12.81 10.49 28.58
C ASN A 260 12.56 9.20 29.38
N GLY A 261 11.53 8.40 29.00
CA GLY A 261 11.20 7.14 29.66
C GLY A 261 10.47 7.25 31.00
N ASP A 262 10.15 8.46 31.48
CA ASP A 262 9.47 8.65 32.78
C ASP A 262 8.02 8.18 32.73
N TYR A 263 7.42 8.19 31.54
CA TYR A 263 6.01 7.84 31.31
C TYR A 263 5.84 6.89 30.14
N VAL A 264 4.72 6.18 30.15
CA VAL A 264 4.25 5.33 29.04
C VAL A 264 2.80 5.71 28.70
N LEU A 265 2.56 6.10 27.45
CA LEU A 265 1.21 6.27 26.92
C LEU A 265 0.67 4.90 26.52
N THR A 266 -0.46 4.52 27.08
CA THR A 266 -1.09 3.22 26.85
C THR A 266 -2.48 3.39 26.25
N GLN A 267 -2.84 2.51 25.34
CA GLN A 267 -4.18 2.42 24.78
C GLN A 267 -4.72 1.01 24.96
N THR A 268 -5.91 0.90 25.57
CA THR A 268 -6.54 -0.38 25.88
C THR A 268 -7.97 -0.43 25.37
N MET A 269 -8.26 -1.39 24.50
CA MET A 269 -9.63 -1.65 24.05
C MET A 269 -10.43 -2.39 25.13
N HIS A 270 -11.73 -2.12 25.17
CA HIS A 270 -12.65 -2.80 26.07
C HIS A 270 -14.05 -2.97 25.46
N ARG A 271 -14.92 -3.76 26.10
CA ARG A 271 -16.34 -3.89 25.75
C ARG A 271 -17.10 -2.56 25.93
N PRO A 272 -18.23 -2.39 25.15
CA PRO A 272 -18.86 -3.36 24.25
C PRO A 272 -18.14 -3.46 22.90
N PHE A 273 -18.11 -4.66 22.30
CA PHE A 273 -17.66 -4.84 20.93
C PHE A 273 -18.83 -4.67 19.96
N SER A 274 -18.55 -4.70 18.64
CA SER A 274 -19.55 -4.45 17.60
C SER A 274 -19.49 -5.48 16.48
N TYR A 275 -20.65 -5.78 15.91
CA TYR A 275 -20.81 -6.60 14.70
C TYR A 275 -20.89 -5.74 13.42
N LEU A 276 -20.81 -4.39 13.55
CA LEU A 276 -20.98 -3.46 12.45
C LEU A 276 -19.67 -2.80 12.01
N VAL A 277 -18.69 -2.73 12.92
CA VAL A 277 -17.44 -2.02 12.69
C VAL A 277 -16.23 -2.84 13.15
N PRO A 278 -15.04 -2.63 12.54
CA PRO A 278 -13.81 -3.31 12.95
C PRO A 278 -13.23 -2.72 14.26
N ARG A 279 -12.28 -3.45 14.85
CA ARG A 279 -11.69 -3.19 16.17
C ARG A 279 -11.20 -1.77 16.41
N TYR A 280 -10.72 -1.06 15.39
CA TYR A 280 -10.24 0.31 15.53
C TYR A 280 -11.33 1.35 15.79
N ARG A 281 -12.60 0.91 15.85
CA ARG A 281 -13.78 1.66 16.23
C ARG A 281 -14.33 1.24 17.60
N PHE A 282 -13.75 0.24 18.23
CA PHE A 282 -14.16 -0.24 19.57
C PHE A 282 -13.76 0.78 20.64
N PRO A 283 -14.42 0.73 21.81
CA PRO A 283 -14.07 1.57 22.94
C PRO A 283 -12.61 1.44 23.29
N ASN A 284 -11.94 2.57 23.55
CA ASN A 284 -10.51 2.62 23.77
C ASN A 284 -10.16 3.62 24.87
N LYS A 285 -9.55 3.10 25.93
CA LYS A 285 -9.10 3.90 27.07
C LYS A 285 -7.65 4.31 26.86
N ILE A 286 -7.38 5.62 26.96
CA ILE A 286 -6.09 6.23 26.77
C ILE A 286 -5.60 6.73 28.12
N GLU A 287 -4.48 6.15 28.60
CA GLU A 287 -3.90 6.46 29.92
C GLU A 287 -2.41 6.78 29.79
N VAL A 288 -1.95 7.66 30.65
CA VAL A 288 -0.53 7.84 30.94
C VAL A 288 -0.21 7.08 32.22
N ARG A 289 0.84 6.25 32.14
CA ARG A 289 1.39 5.51 33.28
C ARG A 289 2.80 6.00 33.55
N ASP A 290 3.25 5.85 34.79
CA ASP A 290 4.67 6.05 35.11
C ASP A 290 5.54 4.87 34.63
N ALA A 291 6.85 4.98 34.80
CA ALA A 291 7.79 3.95 34.39
C ALA A 291 7.60 2.59 35.09
N ASP A 292 6.87 2.55 36.21
CA ASP A 292 6.54 1.35 36.97
C ASP A 292 5.12 0.83 36.71
N GLY A 293 4.38 1.49 35.81
CA GLY A 293 3.08 1.08 35.29
C GLY A 293 1.88 1.58 36.09
N ALA A 294 2.08 2.41 37.12
CA ALA A 294 0.95 3.02 37.83
C ALA A 294 0.29 4.11 36.97
N VAL A 295 -1.05 4.18 37.00
CA VAL A 295 -1.80 5.18 36.23
C VAL A 295 -1.57 6.56 36.84
N VAL A 296 -1.00 7.48 36.06
CA VAL A 296 -0.82 8.89 36.40
C VAL A 296 -2.03 9.72 35.98
N ALA A 297 -2.52 9.50 34.78
CA ALA A 297 -3.67 10.21 34.22
C ALA A 297 -4.48 9.37 33.24
N THR A 298 -5.80 9.55 33.24
CA THR A 298 -6.67 9.08 32.14
C THR A 298 -6.92 10.26 31.22
N ILE A 299 -6.45 10.16 29.97
CA ILE A 299 -6.60 11.24 28.98
C ILE A 299 -7.97 11.19 28.33
N ALA A 300 -8.43 9.98 27.97
CA ALA A 300 -9.74 9.78 27.39
C ALA A 300 -10.21 8.33 27.57
N ASP A 301 -11.54 8.16 27.56
CA ASP A 301 -12.19 6.88 27.39
C ASP A 301 -13.15 7.02 26.21
N LEU A 302 -12.70 6.58 25.03
CA LEU A 302 -13.42 6.76 23.78
C LEU A 302 -14.53 5.70 23.67
N PRO A 303 -15.77 6.10 23.36
CA PRO A 303 -16.88 5.16 23.23
C PRO A 303 -16.79 4.34 21.94
N LEU A 304 -17.66 3.33 21.81
CA LEU A 304 -17.89 2.60 20.56
C LEU A 304 -18.34 3.56 19.45
N MET A 305 -17.64 3.54 18.29
CA MET A 305 -17.83 4.49 17.19
C MET A 305 -18.44 3.81 15.96
N GLU A 306 -19.70 3.41 16.05
CA GLU A 306 -20.44 2.83 14.91
C GLU A 306 -20.90 3.88 13.90
N ASN A 307 -21.25 5.08 14.37
CA ASN A 307 -21.87 6.14 13.59
C ASN A 307 -20.87 7.24 13.21
N VAL A 308 -19.77 6.87 12.50
CA VAL A 308 -18.84 7.86 11.96
C VAL A 308 -19.30 8.24 10.56
N PRO A 309 -19.43 9.56 10.26
CA PRO A 309 -19.83 9.98 8.93
C PRO A 309 -18.96 9.36 7.84
N THR A 310 -19.57 8.96 6.72
CA THR A 310 -18.84 8.51 5.53
C THR A 310 -18.65 9.69 4.60
N GLY A 311 -17.53 9.75 3.94
CA GLY A 311 -17.21 10.82 3.01
C GLY A 311 -15.76 11.21 3.13
N PHE A 312 -15.29 11.95 2.14
CA PHE A 312 -13.92 12.45 2.15
C PHE A 312 -13.73 13.49 3.25
N GLY A 313 -12.73 13.26 4.08
CA GLY A 313 -12.42 14.14 5.21
C GLY A 313 -13.22 13.87 6.47
N SER A 314 -14.14 12.87 6.47
CA SER A 314 -14.80 12.44 7.69
C SER A 314 -13.85 11.70 8.63
N THR A 315 -14.06 11.86 9.95
CA THR A 315 -13.22 11.29 10.99
C THR A 315 -14.02 11.05 12.27
N THR A 316 -13.39 10.40 13.24
CA THR A 316 -13.95 10.21 14.59
C THR A 316 -13.90 11.53 15.38
N THR A 317 -14.79 11.67 16.35
CA THR A 317 -14.74 12.73 17.36
C THR A 317 -13.89 12.30 18.56
N GLY A 318 -13.52 13.25 19.42
CA GLY A 318 -12.66 13.02 20.59
C GLY A 318 -11.17 12.93 20.22
N VAL A 319 -10.39 12.46 21.16
CA VAL A 319 -8.92 12.37 21.07
C VAL A 319 -8.51 11.41 19.95
N ARG A 320 -7.72 11.88 19.00
CA ARG A 320 -7.14 11.09 17.91
C ARG A 320 -5.70 11.52 17.60
N SER A 321 -4.93 10.65 16.99
CA SER A 321 -3.51 10.92 16.68
C SER A 321 -2.69 11.37 17.90
N ILE A 322 -3.00 10.80 19.07
CA ILE A 322 -2.28 11.11 20.30
C ILE A 322 -0.87 10.51 20.29
N GLY A 323 0.09 11.25 20.78
CA GLY A 323 1.48 10.84 20.93
C GLY A 323 2.31 11.84 21.73
N TRP A 324 3.57 11.48 21.95
CA TRP A 324 4.51 12.36 22.63
C TRP A 324 5.08 13.43 21.70
N ARG A 325 5.19 14.65 22.20
CA ARG A 325 6.06 15.65 21.57
C ARG A 325 7.49 15.17 21.66
N GLN A 326 8.21 15.26 20.54
CA GLN A 326 9.59 14.76 20.47
C GLN A 326 10.63 15.81 20.87
N ASP A 327 10.25 17.07 20.92
CA ASP A 327 11.12 18.21 21.27
C ASP A 327 11.27 18.40 22.77
N VAL A 328 10.34 17.88 23.58
CA VAL A 328 10.31 18.03 25.05
C VAL A 328 9.97 16.72 25.75
N ASN A 329 10.32 16.64 27.04
CA ASN A 329 9.98 15.49 27.86
C ASN A 329 8.53 15.56 28.37
N GLY A 330 7.86 14.43 28.49
CA GLY A 330 6.60 14.27 29.21
C GLY A 330 5.46 15.20 28.75
N THR A 331 5.39 15.55 27.45
CA THR A 331 4.29 16.35 26.92
C THR A 331 3.58 15.58 25.80
N LEU A 332 2.28 15.40 25.95
CA LEU A 332 1.42 14.81 24.92
C LEU A 332 0.99 15.85 23.89
N SER A 333 0.69 15.37 22.66
CA SER A 333 -0.10 16.12 21.69
C SER A 333 -1.15 15.24 21.06
N TRP A 334 -2.31 15.80 20.72
CA TRP A 334 -3.39 15.10 20.02
C TRP A 334 -4.26 16.06 19.21
N VAL A 335 -5.21 15.51 18.49
CA VAL A 335 -6.12 16.27 17.65
C VAL A 335 -7.56 15.95 17.98
N GLU A 336 -8.44 16.94 17.92
CA GLU A 336 -9.89 16.77 18.02
C GLU A 336 -10.58 17.43 16.83
N ALA A 337 -11.68 16.80 16.37
CA ALA A 337 -12.50 17.34 15.29
C ALA A 337 -13.46 18.40 15.85
N LEU A 338 -13.45 19.61 15.26
CA LEU A 338 -14.33 20.72 15.60
C LEU A 338 -15.64 20.75 14.80
N ASP A 339 -15.73 19.92 13.75
CA ASP A 339 -16.88 19.80 12.84
C ASP A 339 -17.75 18.56 13.10
N GLY A 340 -17.64 17.96 14.30
CA GLY A 340 -18.30 16.71 14.63
C GLY A 340 -17.79 15.50 13.82
N GLY A 341 -16.66 15.63 13.17
CA GLY A 341 -16.07 14.59 12.29
C GLY A 341 -16.76 14.49 10.92
N ASP A 342 -17.70 15.37 10.60
CA ASP A 342 -18.42 15.38 9.31
C ASP A 342 -17.67 16.21 8.25
N GLY A 343 -17.15 15.51 7.23
CA GLY A 343 -16.48 16.15 6.10
C GLY A 343 -17.39 17.08 5.29
N ASN A 344 -18.72 16.95 5.39
CA ASN A 344 -19.69 17.78 4.67
C ASN A 344 -20.10 19.04 5.46
N ALA A 345 -19.74 19.14 6.75
CA ALA A 345 -20.06 20.31 7.55
C ALA A 345 -19.38 21.57 7.00
N THR A 346 -20.08 22.69 7.01
CA THR A 346 -19.53 24.00 6.65
C THR A 346 -19.06 24.69 7.93
N VAL A 347 -17.76 24.76 8.14
CA VAL A 347 -17.14 25.34 9.33
C VAL A 347 -15.86 26.10 8.96
N ASP A 348 -15.45 27.05 9.81
CA ASP A 348 -14.19 27.79 9.62
C ASP A 348 -12.96 26.94 9.94
N TYR A 349 -13.09 26.09 10.95
CA TYR A 349 -12.03 25.19 11.41
C TYR A 349 -12.56 23.76 11.59
N ARG A 350 -11.82 22.80 11.09
CA ARG A 350 -12.20 21.38 11.15
C ARG A 350 -11.53 20.62 12.28
N ASP A 351 -10.31 21.00 12.62
CA ASP A 351 -9.51 20.33 13.65
C ASP A 351 -8.81 21.34 14.56
N ALA A 352 -8.54 20.93 15.79
CA ALA A 352 -7.60 21.61 16.67
C ALA A 352 -6.56 20.61 17.20
N VAL A 353 -5.31 21.06 17.28
CA VAL A 353 -4.21 20.33 17.89
C VAL A 353 -4.05 20.83 19.32
N TYR A 354 -3.98 19.91 20.27
CA TYR A 354 -3.83 20.19 21.68
C TYR A 354 -2.52 19.62 22.23
N THR A 355 -2.03 20.22 23.31
CA THR A 355 -0.88 19.70 24.08
C THR A 355 -1.20 19.67 25.57
N LEU A 356 -0.60 18.70 26.29
CA LEU A 356 -0.73 18.57 27.75
C LEU A 356 0.59 18.06 28.34
N ALA A 357 1.21 18.87 29.17
CA ALA A 357 2.46 18.53 29.83
C ALA A 357 2.23 17.77 31.14
N ALA A 358 3.22 16.98 31.56
CA ALA A 358 3.24 16.40 32.89
C ALA A 358 3.09 17.49 33.98
N PRO A 359 2.35 17.21 35.07
CA PRO A 359 1.81 15.91 35.50
C PRO A 359 0.46 15.54 34.86
N PHE A 360 0.08 16.08 33.72
CA PHE A 360 -1.15 15.82 32.92
C PHE A 360 -2.41 16.26 33.68
N GLU A 361 -2.31 17.26 34.49
CA GLU A 361 -3.41 17.89 35.23
C GLU A 361 -3.88 19.17 34.53
N GLY A 362 -5.15 19.54 34.73
CA GLY A 362 -5.71 20.76 34.19
C GLY A 362 -6.28 20.59 32.77
N GLN A 363 -6.33 21.72 32.05
CA GLN A 363 -6.86 21.74 30.68
C GLN A 363 -5.72 21.69 29.67
N ALA A 364 -5.92 20.93 28.60
CA ALA A 364 -4.99 20.93 27.49
C ALA A 364 -4.91 22.30 26.82
N GLU A 365 -3.73 22.67 26.38
CA GLU A 365 -3.47 23.91 25.67
C GLU A 365 -3.68 23.69 24.17
N GLU A 366 -4.42 24.61 23.54
CA GLU A 366 -4.61 24.59 22.09
C GLU A 366 -3.35 25.13 21.40
N LEU A 367 -2.70 24.28 20.59
CA LEU A 367 -1.51 24.65 19.84
C LEU A 367 -1.87 25.40 18.55
N ILE A 368 -2.85 24.89 17.78
CA ILE A 368 -3.29 25.47 16.50
C ILE A 368 -4.67 24.94 16.11
N ARG A 369 -5.50 25.80 15.50
CA ARG A 369 -6.72 25.42 14.77
C ARG A 369 -6.44 25.32 13.27
N LEU A 370 -7.00 24.31 12.66
CA LEU A 370 -6.78 23.98 11.25
C LEU A 370 -8.09 24.12 10.46
N PRO A 371 -8.12 24.98 9.42
CA PRO A 371 -9.28 25.06 8.51
C PRO A 371 -9.56 23.76 7.75
N LEU A 372 -8.53 22.94 7.50
CA LEU A 372 -8.64 21.64 6.84
C LEU A 372 -8.43 20.51 7.86
N ARG A 373 -8.43 19.26 7.38
CA ARG A 373 -8.20 18.10 8.25
C ARG A 373 -6.70 17.92 8.53
N TYR A 374 -6.35 17.81 9.80
CA TYR A 374 -4.99 17.48 10.25
C TYR A 374 -4.43 16.25 9.52
N SER A 375 -3.17 16.33 9.12
CA SER A 375 -2.47 15.23 8.44
C SER A 375 -1.09 14.89 9.03
N GLY A 376 -0.61 15.60 10.05
CA GLY A 376 0.63 15.27 10.74
C GLY A 376 1.30 16.47 11.43
N VAL A 377 2.20 16.17 12.36
CA VAL A 377 3.07 17.14 13.01
C VAL A 377 4.51 16.61 13.03
N SER A 378 5.47 17.52 12.85
CA SER A 378 6.90 17.24 12.99
C SER A 378 7.53 18.27 13.93
N TRP A 379 8.26 17.79 14.91
CA TRP A 379 8.83 18.58 15.99
C TRP A 379 10.29 18.93 15.71
N SER A 380 10.74 20.08 16.16
CA SER A 380 12.14 20.55 16.08
C SER A 380 12.66 20.89 17.47
N ASP A 381 13.91 20.57 17.74
CA ASP A 381 14.63 21.02 18.94
C ASP A 381 14.98 22.52 18.92
N GLN A 382 14.53 23.25 17.89
CA GLN A 382 14.78 24.69 17.68
C GLN A 382 13.55 25.57 17.99
N GLY A 383 12.64 25.09 18.86
CA GLY A 383 11.50 25.85 19.34
C GLY A 383 10.37 26.04 18.32
N PHE A 384 10.24 25.19 17.30
CA PHE A 384 9.12 25.23 16.39
C PHE A 384 8.64 23.82 15.99
N ALA A 385 7.41 23.75 15.49
CA ALA A 385 6.85 22.56 14.86
C ALA A 385 6.33 22.86 13.46
N LEU A 386 6.27 21.84 12.60
CA LEU A 386 5.56 21.88 11.33
C LEU A 386 4.27 21.08 11.47
N VAL A 387 3.13 21.74 11.29
CA VAL A 387 1.80 21.13 11.34
C VAL A 387 1.20 21.11 9.96
N ASN A 388 0.72 19.94 9.52
CA ASN A 388 0.19 19.72 8.19
C ASN A 388 -1.31 19.51 8.24
N GLU A 389 -2.00 20.06 7.24
CA GLU A 389 -3.40 19.81 6.97
C GLU A 389 -3.64 19.48 5.51
N ARG A 390 -4.77 18.80 5.22
CA ARG A 390 -5.13 18.40 3.86
C ARG A 390 -6.63 18.34 3.68
N TRP A 391 -7.10 18.65 2.45
CA TRP A 391 -8.48 18.51 2.09
C TRP A 391 -8.67 17.84 0.74
N THR A 392 -9.46 16.77 0.71
CA THR A 392 -9.57 15.91 -0.47
C THR A 392 -10.37 16.54 -1.59
N SER A 393 -11.47 17.23 -1.30
CA SER A 393 -12.36 17.79 -2.34
C SER A 393 -11.70 18.93 -3.10
N SER A 394 -10.92 19.79 -2.42
CA SER A 394 -10.15 20.88 -3.05
C SER A 394 -8.75 20.50 -3.51
N ARG A 395 -8.29 19.29 -3.18
CA ARG A 395 -6.92 18.84 -3.42
C ARG A 395 -5.85 19.69 -2.72
N GLN A 396 -6.22 20.47 -1.74
CA GLN A 396 -5.34 21.37 -1.01
C GLN A 396 -4.55 20.64 0.06
N THR A 397 -3.30 21.02 0.23
CA THR A 397 -2.46 20.72 1.39
C THR A 397 -1.77 21.97 1.86
N ARG A 398 -1.66 22.12 3.18
CA ARG A 398 -1.00 23.28 3.79
C ARG A 398 -0.10 22.84 4.92
N THR A 399 1.05 23.47 5.04
CA THR A 399 1.99 23.29 6.15
C THR A 399 2.14 24.60 6.90
N TYR A 400 1.95 24.55 8.20
CA TYR A 400 2.18 25.66 9.10
C TYR A 400 3.51 25.48 9.85
N ARG A 401 4.26 26.57 10.03
CA ARG A 401 5.28 26.67 11.05
C ARG A 401 4.63 27.29 12.28
N VAL A 402 4.70 26.57 13.39
CA VAL A 402 4.20 26.99 14.70
C VAL A 402 5.41 27.28 15.59
N ASP A 403 5.53 28.46 16.08
CA ASP A 403 6.52 28.83 17.08
C ASP A 403 6.02 28.39 18.47
N LEU A 404 6.79 27.55 19.14
CA LEU A 404 6.33 26.85 20.34
C LEU A 404 6.44 27.70 21.61
N GLU A 405 7.19 28.81 21.57
CA GLU A 405 7.30 29.74 22.69
C GLU A 405 6.19 30.79 22.64
N SER A 406 6.00 31.42 21.48
CA SER A 406 5.02 32.49 21.30
C SER A 406 3.63 32.03 20.91
N GLY A 407 3.49 30.77 20.45
CA GLY A 407 2.26 30.26 19.85
C GLY A 407 1.94 30.86 18.47
N SER A 408 2.82 31.68 17.89
CA SER A 408 2.58 32.33 16.61
C SER A 408 2.67 31.31 15.46
N THR A 409 1.77 31.46 14.48
CA THR A 409 1.69 30.58 13.33
C THR A 409 1.93 31.32 12.02
N SER A 410 2.58 30.66 11.07
CA SER A 410 2.76 31.17 9.71
C SER A 410 2.60 30.04 8.71
N VAL A 411 2.00 30.31 7.55
CA VAL A 411 1.90 29.34 6.47
C VAL A 411 3.26 29.24 5.79
N LEU A 412 3.83 28.05 5.77
CA LEU A 412 5.07 27.73 5.08
C LEU A 412 4.79 27.35 3.64
N TRP A 413 3.81 26.47 3.41
CA TRP A 413 3.35 26.05 2.09
C TRP A 413 1.83 25.95 2.05
N ASP A 414 1.24 26.41 0.94
CA ASP A 414 -0.18 26.24 0.60
C ASP A 414 -0.25 25.92 -0.90
N ARG A 415 -0.65 24.69 -1.24
CA ARG A 415 -0.64 24.21 -2.62
C ARG A 415 -1.64 23.09 -2.87
N SER A 416 -1.89 22.81 -4.14
CA SER A 416 -2.53 21.55 -4.52
C SER A 416 -1.54 20.39 -4.37
N TYR A 417 -1.98 19.31 -3.71
CA TYR A 417 -1.17 18.10 -3.64
C TYR A 417 -1.18 17.29 -4.94
N GLU A 418 -2.06 17.62 -5.90
CA GLU A 418 -2.01 17.08 -7.26
C GLU A 418 -0.87 17.69 -8.08
N ASP A 419 -0.50 18.93 -7.81
CA ASP A 419 0.65 19.59 -8.45
C ASP A 419 1.95 18.99 -7.94
N ARG A 420 2.52 18.08 -8.74
CA ARG A 420 3.79 17.41 -8.45
C ARG A 420 5.00 18.25 -8.80
N TYR A 421 4.90 19.07 -9.86
CA TYR A 421 6.03 19.92 -10.28
C TYR A 421 6.30 21.03 -9.26
N GLY A 422 5.26 21.54 -8.62
CA GLY A 422 5.35 22.49 -7.52
C GLY A 422 5.63 21.90 -6.14
N ASP A 423 5.94 20.59 -6.05
CA ASP A 423 6.21 19.93 -4.76
C ASP A 423 7.57 20.39 -4.17
N PRO A 424 7.58 21.09 -3.02
CA PRO A 424 8.81 21.56 -2.38
C PRO A 424 9.68 20.42 -1.84
N GLY A 425 9.16 19.21 -1.78
CA GLY A 425 9.73 18.08 -1.08
C GLY A 425 9.26 17.97 0.36
N SER A 426 9.75 16.94 1.04
CA SER A 426 9.42 16.64 2.43
C SER A 426 10.57 17.03 3.35
N PRO A 427 10.28 17.62 4.52
CA PRO A 427 11.28 17.82 5.55
C PRO A 427 11.96 16.52 5.94
N MET A 428 13.28 16.55 6.01
CA MET A 428 14.06 15.44 6.54
C MET A 428 14.00 15.45 8.07
N SER A 429 14.08 14.27 8.64
CA SER A 429 14.25 14.07 10.07
C SER A 429 15.59 13.38 10.39
N GLU A 430 16.05 13.54 11.58
CA GLU A 430 17.16 12.82 12.17
C GLU A 430 16.74 12.20 13.51
N VAL A 431 17.47 11.18 13.94
CA VAL A 431 17.33 10.64 15.29
C VAL A 431 18.42 11.28 16.15
N LYS A 432 18.03 11.91 17.25
CA LYS A 432 18.92 12.56 18.20
C LYS A 432 18.48 12.16 19.60
N GLU A 433 19.36 11.49 20.32
CA GLU A 433 19.07 10.97 21.67
C GLU A 433 17.78 10.12 21.70
N GLY A 434 17.59 9.24 20.71
CA GLY A 434 16.40 8.39 20.57
C GLY A 434 15.14 9.11 20.08
N ARG A 435 15.18 10.44 19.85
CA ARG A 435 14.05 11.27 19.41
C ARG A 435 14.11 11.55 17.92
N ARG A 436 12.99 11.47 17.25
CA ARG A 436 12.88 11.83 15.84
C ARG A 436 12.52 13.32 15.70
N LEU A 437 13.48 14.12 15.29
CA LEU A 437 13.35 15.56 15.15
C LEU A 437 13.58 16.02 13.71
N LEU A 438 13.09 17.20 13.37
CA LEU A 438 13.36 17.84 12.09
C LEU A 438 14.87 18.13 11.93
N ALA A 439 15.44 17.72 10.80
CA ALA A 439 16.82 18.03 10.47
C ALA A 439 16.92 19.50 10.01
N THR A 440 17.55 20.33 10.85
CA THR A 440 17.69 21.76 10.63
C THR A 440 19.16 22.18 10.52
N ALA A 441 19.40 23.37 9.98
CA ALA A 441 20.70 24.01 9.96
C ALA A 441 20.63 25.47 10.43
N ASN A 442 21.79 26.08 10.68
CA ASN A 442 21.92 27.50 11.05
C ASN A 442 21.03 27.90 12.24
N ASN A 443 20.99 27.07 13.30
CA ASN A 443 20.17 27.26 14.50
C ASN A 443 18.67 27.37 14.15
N GLY A 444 18.13 26.38 13.42
CA GLY A 444 16.72 26.29 13.08
C GLY A 444 16.24 27.27 12.00
N ARG A 445 17.14 28.06 11.38
CA ARG A 445 16.76 28.99 10.30
C ARG A 445 16.55 28.29 8.97
N ASP A 446 17.20 27.18 8.75
CA ASP A 446 17.13 26.41 7.52
C ASP A 446 16.65 24.99 7.78
N LEU A 447 15.90 24.43 6.83
CA LEU A 447 15.32 23.10 6.85
C LEU A 447 15.89 22.27 5.69
N TYR A 448 16.26 21.03 5.97
CA TYR A 448 16.63 20.10 4.90
C TYR A 448 15.39 19.43 4.30
N LEU A 449 15.33 19.41 2.97
CA LEU A 449 14.24 18.86 2.20
C LEU A 449 14.76 17.82 1.21
N THR A 450 14.04 16.70 1.08
CA THR A 450 14.24 15.72 0.03
C THR A 450 12.93 15.47 -0.73
N GLY A 451 13.03 15.09 -1.99
CA GLY A 451 11.84 14.85 -2.81
C GLY A 451 12.14 14.13 -4.11
N ALA A 452 11.08 13.71 -4.79
CA ALA A 452 11.18 13.01 -6.07
C ALA A 452 11.69 13.93 -7.22
N GLY A 453 11.54 15.24 -7.08
CA GLY A 453 11.97 16.20 -8.09
C GLY A 453 11.28 15.97 -9.43
N TYR A 454 9.96 15.99 -9.42
CA TYR A 454 9.12 15.78 -10.60
C TYR A 454 9.41 16.84 -11.66
N SER A 455 9.47 16.40 -12.92
CA SER A 455 9.66 17.29 -14.08
C SER A 455 9.10 16.65 -15.36
N PRO A 456 8.90 17.43 -16.44
CA PRO A 456 8.48 16.88 -17.72
C PRO A 456 9.40 15.80 -18.30
N GLU A 457 10.70 15.86 -18.00
CA GLU A 457 11.71 14.87 -18.41
C GLU A 457 11.74 13.64 -17.50
N GLY A 458 10.94 13.63 -16.43
CA GLY A 458 10.90 12.60 -15.43
C GLY A 458 11.48 13.02 -14.07
N ASN A 459 11.29 12.17 -13.10
CA ASN A 459 11.70 12.43 -11.72
C ASN A 459 13.22 12.51 -11.59
N ARG A 460 13.69 13.54 -10.89
CA ARG A 460 15.11 13.77 -10.56
C ARG A 460 15.24 14.09 -9.07
N PRO A 461 15.30 13.08 -8.20
CA PRO A 461 15.36 13.27 -6.75
C PRO A 461 16.45 14.24 -6.32
N PHE A 462 16.18 14.92 -5.20
CA PHE A 462 17.05 15.98 -4.70
C PHE A 462 17.19 15.94 -3.18
N LEU A 463 18.27 16.60 -2.70
CA LEU A 463 18.45 17.11 -1.34
C LEU A 463 18.71 18.61 -1.46
N ARG A 464 17.97 19.43 -0.73
CA ARG A 464 18.18 20.87 -0.66
C ARG A 464 18.01 21.40 0.77
N LYS A 465 18.57 22.55 0.99
CA LYS A 465 18.39 23.33 2.21
C LYS A 465 17.50 24.52 1.87
N MET A 466 16.51 24.79 2.70
CA MET A 466 15.56 25.90 2.50
C MET A 466 15.58 26.83 3.71
N ASN A 467 15.72 28.11 3.48
CA ASN A 467 15.58 29.12 4.53
C ASN A 467 14.10 29.31 4.89
N LEU A 468 13.74 29.07 6.15
CA LEU A 468 12.35 29.10 6.62
C LEU A 468 11.72 30.50 6.59
N ARG A 469 12.50 31.56 6.52
CA ARG A 469 12.02 32.95 6.50
C ARG A 469 11.81 33.47 5.09
N SER A 470 12.83 33.29 4.20
CA SER A 470 12.79 33.82 2.83
C SER A 470 12.18 32.82 1.83
N GLY A 471 12.17 31.53 2.16
CA GLY A 471 11.80 30.46 1.21
C GLY A 471 12.90 30.13 0.19
N ASP A 472 14.05 30.82 0.25
CA ASP A 472 15.17 30.56 -0.66
C ASP A 472 15.72 29.16 -0.46
N THR A 473 16.08 28.49 -1.54
CA THR A 473 16.60 27.11 -1.51
C THR A 473 18.00 27.03 -2.09
N GLU A 474 18.84 26.24 -1.46
CA GLU A 474 20.15 25.83 -1.92
C GLU A 474 20.13 24.35 -2.28
N GLU A 475 20.38 23.99 -3.54
CA GLU A 475 20.45 22.61 -3.97
C GLU A 475 21.79 21.98 -3.53
N ILE A 476 21.71 20.94 -2.69
CA ILE A 476 22.86 20.17 -2.21
C ILE A 476 23.17 19.01 -3.15
N PHE A 477 22.11 18.32 -3.58
CA PHE A 477 22.21 17.16 -4.45
C PHE A 477 21.02 17.10 -5.39
N ARG A 478 21.28 16.65 -6.64
CA ARG A 478 20.24 16.33 -7.63
C ARG A 478 20.66 15.10 -8.44
N SER A 479 19.77 14.13 -8.55
CA SER A 479 19.95 12.99 -9.43
C SER A 479 20.19 13.40 -10.86
N LYS A 480 21.17 12.77 -11.53
CA LYS A 480 21.58 13.07 -12.91
C LYS A 480 21.56 11.81 -13.78
N ALA A 481 21.11 12.01 -15.05
CA ALA A 481 21.20 10.94 -16.05
C ALA A 481 22.62 10.33 -16.14
N PRO A 482 22.75 9.02 -16.39
CA PRO A 482 21.70 8.04 -16.66
C PRO A 482 21.10 7.38 -15.40
N TYR A 483 21.29 7.97 -14.24
CA TYR A 483 20.89 7.42 -12.96
C TYR A 483 19.63 8.02 -12.39
N TYR A 484 18.92 7.21 -11.63
CA TYR A 484 17.91 7.64 -10.67
C TYR A 484 18.48 7.39 -9.27
N GLU A 485 18.74 8.47 -8.54
CA GLU A 485 19.37 8.40 -7.23
C GLU A 485 18.57 9.20 -6.21
N SER A 486 18.11 8.55 -5.13
CA SER A 486 17.29 9.13 -4.08
C SER A 486 18.02 9.12 -2.74
N VAL A 487 17.82 10.16 -1.94
CA VAL A 487 18.35 10.28 -0.58
C VAL A 487 17.49 9.45 0.36
N LEU A 488 18.11 8.63 1.22
CA LEU A 488 17.44 7.78 2.20
C LEU A 488 17.43 8.40 3.60
N GLY A 489 18.56 8.93 4.06
CA GLY A 489 18.69 9.49 5.39
C GLY A 489 20.10 10.01 5.68
N TRP A 490 20.24 10.61 6.84
CA TRP A 490 21.54 11.04 7.36
C TRP A 490 22.30 9.85 7.96
N VAL A 491 23.61 9.86 7.79
CA VAL A 491 24.58 9.10 8.61
C VAL A 491 25.00 10.01 9.76
N ASN A 492 25.59 11.13 9.42
CA ASN A 492 25.94 12.19 10.37
C ASN A 492 25.65 13.55 9.72
N ARG A 493 24.57 14.20 10.19
CA ARG A 493 24.16 15.48 9.63
C ARG A 493 25.18 16.60 9.90
N GLU A 494 25.86 16.58 11.04
CA GLU A 494 26.85 17.61 11.42
C GLU A 494 28.07 17.56 10.52
N GLU A 495 28.50 16.36 10.11
CA GLU A 495 29.57 16.13 9.15
C GLU A 495 29.06 16.21 7.70
N GLY A 496 27.75 16.28 7.51
CA GLY A 496 27.10 16.36 6.21
C GLY A 496 27.11 15.04 5.43
N SER A 497 27.23 13.89 6.12
CA SER A 497 27.20 12.57 5.48
C SER A 497 25.78 11.99 5.42
N TYR A 498 25.42 11.42 4.26
CA TYR A 498 24.10 10.86 4.00
C TYR A 498 24.16 9.67 3.05
N ILE A 499 23.15 8.80 3.12
CA ILE A 499 23.01 7.62 2.27
C ILE A 499 22.05 7.91 1.12
N THR A 500 22.45 7.43 -0.06
CA THR A 500 21.60 7.41 -1.25
C THR A 500 21.36 6.00 -1.75
N SER A 501 20.23 5.79 -2.44
CA SER A 501 19.96 4.62 -3.26
C SER A 501 20.04 5.03 -4.72
N ARG A 502 20.94 4.43 -5.47
CA ARG A 502 21.25 4.75 -6.87
C ARG A 502 20.99 3.54 -7.76
N GLU A 503 20.27 3.76 -8.84
CA GLU A 503 19.93 2.76 -9.85
C GLU A 503 20.00 3.36 -11.26
N SER A 504 20.09 2.49 -12.28
CA SER A 504 19.89 2.86 -13.67
C SER A 504 18.97 1.87 -14.38
N LYS A 505 18.73 2.03 -15.68
CA LYS A 505 17.93 1.06 -16.47
C LYS A 505 18.47 -0.37 -16.38
N SER A 506 19.79 -0.53 -16.22
CA SER A 506 20.52 -1.81 -16.21
C SER A 506 21.15 -2.16 -14.88
N GLU A 507 21.34 -1.21 -13.97
CA GLU A 507 21.96 -1.43 -12.67
C GLU A 507 20.88 -1.44 -11.59
N PRO A 508 20.78 -2.51 -10.76
CA PRO A 508 19.82 -2.56 -9.66
C PRO A 508 20.16 -1.51 -8.60
N PRO A 509 19.18 -1.15 -7.71
CA PRO A 509 19.44 -0.22 -6.64
C PRO A 509 20.56 -0.70 -5.73
N ASN A 510 21.57 0.14 -5.55
CA ASN A 510 22.67 -0.02 -4.60
C ASN A 510 22.80 1.23 -3.72
N TYR A 511 23.41 1.08 -2.55
CA TYR A 511 23.52 2.15 -1.55
C TYR A 511 24.91 2.77 -1.58
N TYR A 512 24.94 4.09 -1.41
CA TYR A 512 26.18 4.88 -1.47
C TYR A 512 26.21 5.90 -0.33
N LEU A 513 27.39 6.06 0.27
CA LEU A 513 27.71 7.15 1.20
C LEU A 513 28.11 8.38 0.40
N ARG A 514 27.54 9.53 0.77
CA ARG A 514 27.85 10.82 0.17
C ARG A 514 28.09 11.87 1.25
N HIS A 515 28.83 12.92 0.89
CA HIS A 515 29.07 14.07 1.74
C HIS A 515 28.63 15.37 1.06
N ILE A 516 28.07 16.31 1.82
CA ILE A 516 27.73 17.65 1.36
C ILE A 516 28.99 18.33 0.81
N GLY A 517 28.87 18.95 -0.36
CA GLY A 517 29.98 19.65 -1.00
C GLY A 517 31.00 18.75 -1.72
N SER A 518 30.85 17.42 -1.66
CA SER A 518 31.68 16.49 -2.40
C SER A 518 30.92 15.87 -3.59
N SER A 519 31.61 15.69 -4.71
CA SER A 519 31.13 14.88 -5.82
C SER A 519 31.44 13.39 -5.67
N GLU A 520 32.30 13.03 -4.72
CA GLU A 520 32.69 11.65 -4.44
C GLU A 520 31.57 10.88 -3.77
N MET A 521 31.54 9.59 -4.00
CA MET A 521 30.64 8.64 -3.35
C MET A 521 31.38 7.34 -3.10
N ALA A 522 31.12 6.72 -1.95
CA ALA A 522 31.59 5.38 -1.64
C ALA A 522 30.45 4.38 -1.77
N ALA A 523 30.66 3.28 -2.48
CA ALA A 523 29.67 2.21 -2.55
C ALA A 523 29.60 1.47 -1.22
N ILE A 524 28.40 1.37 -0.65
CA ILE A 524 28.13 0.61 0.57
C ILE A 524 27.71 -0.83 0.21
N THR A 525 26.96 -1.01 -0.89
CA THR A 525 26.50 -2.32 -1.35
C THR A 525 26.84 -2.56 -2.81
N SER A 526 26.85 -3.83 -3.21
CA SER A 526 27.03 -4.27 -4.60
C SER A 526 26.10 -5.44 -4.90
N PHE A 527 24.79 -5.17 -5.02
CA PHE A 527 23.81 -6.20 -5.35
C PHE A 527 23.86 -6.54 -6.84
N ASP A 528 23.81 -7.82 -7.14
CA ASP A 528 23.77 -8.35 -8.50
C ASP A 528 22.41 -8.06 -9.17
N HIS A 529 22.41 -8.08 -10.52
CA HIS A 529 21.19 -7.96 -11.31
C HIS A 529 20.28 -9.20 -11.09
N PRO A 530 19.09 -9.06 -10.48
CA PRO A 530 18.27 -10.20 -10.10
C PRO A 530 17.55 -10.86 -11.29
N TYR A 531 17.51 -10.22 -12.47
CA TYR A 531 16.71 -10.63 -13.63
C TYR A 531 17.55 -10.72 -14.90
N PRO A 532 18.47 -11.67 -15.06
CA PRO A 532 19.31 -11.78 -16.26
C PRO A 532 18.49 -11.97 -17.54
N GLN A 533 17.31 -12.60 -17.48
CA GLN A 533 16.38 -12.74 -18.60
C GLN A 533 15.76 -11.42 -19.07
N MET A 534 15.96 -10.33 -18.32
CA MET A 534 15.54 -8.98 -18.71
C MET A 534 16.65 -8.18 -19.41
N ASP A 535 17.81 -8.79 -19.64
CA ASP A 535 18.91 -8.14 -20.36
C ASP A 535 18.54 -7.93 -21.82
N GLY A 536 18.99 -6.79 -22.37
CA GLY A 536 18.68 -6.40 -23.74
C GLY A 536 17.24 -5.88 -23.97
N ILE A 537 16.33 -6.01 -22.99
CA ILE A 537 14.99 -5.42 -23.08
C ILE A 537 15.09 -3.91 -23.03
N SER A 538 14.52 -3.23 -24.04
CA SER A 538 14.49 -1.79 -24.06
C SER A 538 13.45 -1.22 -23.10
N LYS A 539 13.73 -0.02 -22.55
CA LYS A 539 12.82 0.72 -21.67
C LYS A 539 12.86 2.18 -22.06
N GLU A 540 11.73 2.73 -22.41
CA GLU A 540 11.57 4.14 -22.79
C GLU A 540 10.33 4.73 -22.11
N MET A 541 10.44 5.92 -21.54
CA MET A 541 9.31 6.72 -21.13
C MET A 541 8.81 7.48 -22.37
N ILE A 542 7.57 7.26 -22.76
CA ILE A 542 6.94 7.95 -23.88
C ILE A 542 5.89 8.94 -23.39
N THR A 543 5.78 10.05 -24.08
CA THR A 543 4.73 11.04 -23.89
C THR A 543 3.90 11.16 -25.16
N TYR A 544 2.63 11.41 -24.99
CA TYR A 544 1.64 11.59 -26.07
C TYR A 544 0.49 12.43 -25.55
N GLU A 545 -0.46 12.77 -26.38
CA GLU A 545 -1.55 13.67 -26.02
C GLU A 545 -2.90 13.02 -26.28
N ARG A 546 -3.84 13.22 -25.39
CA ARG A 546 -5.25 12.87 -25.57
C ARG A 546 -5.90 13.93 -26.49
N GLU A 547 -6.96 13.59 -27.19
CA GLU A 547 -7.63 14.46 -28.17
C GLU A 547 -8.15 15.79 -27.59
N ASP A 548 -8.34 15.88 -26.28
CA ASP A 548 -8.73 17.11 -25.57
C ASP A 548 -7.52 17.93 -25.05
N GLY A 549 -6.30 17.55 -25.44
CA GLY A 549 -5.07 18.26 -25.10
C GLY A 549 -4.45 17.88 -23.75
N VAL A 550 -4.96 16.85 -23.06
CA VAL A 550 -4.34 16.36 -21.82
C VAL A 550 -3.07 15.59 -22.15
N PRO A 551 -1.89 16.02 -21.65
CA PRO A 551 -0.65 15.25 -21.84
C PRO A 551 -0.76 13.91 -21.10
N LEU A 552 -0.30 12.86 -21.73
CA LEU A 552 -0.27 11.50 -21.18
C LEU A 552 1.14 10.94 -21.26
N SER A 553 1.41 9.92 -20.46
CA SER A 553 2.68 9.19 -20.48
C SER A 553 2.48 7.70 -20.24
N ALA A 554 3.44 6.90 -20.72
CA ALA A 554 3.57 5.48 -20.44
C ALA A 554 5.04 5.09 -20.43
N THR A 555 5.35 3.93 -19.85
CA THR A 555 6.66 3.31 -20.04
C THR A 555 6.53 2.19 -21.07
N LEU A 556 7.18 2.34 -22.21
CA LEU A 556 7.25 1.35 -23.27
C LEU A 556 8.41 0.38 -23.01
N TYR A 557 8.12 -0.92 -22.99
CA TYR A 557 9.12 -1.99 -22.99
C TYR A 557 9.00 -2.78 -24.27
N LEU A 558 10.15 -3.08 -24.90
CA LEU A 558 10.23 -3.92 -26.11
C LEU A 558 11.16 -5.09 -25.86
N PRO A 559 10.89 -6.26 -26.50
CA PRO A 559 11.70 -7.48 -26.34
C PRO A 559 13.19 -7.26 -26.66
N ALA A 560 14.03 -8.09 -26.08
CA ALA A 560 15.47 -8.07 -26.38
C ALA A 560 15.70 -8.36 -27.86
N GLY A 561 16.56 -7.56 -28.50
CA GLY A 561 16.90 -7.72 -29.92
C GLY A 561 15.83 -7.32 -30.92
N TYR A 562 14.69 -6.78 -30.48
CA TYR A 562 13.63 -6.31 -31.37
C TYR A 562 14.10 -5.17 -32.26
N ASP A 563 13.87 -5.32 -33.57
CA ASP A 563 14.08 -4.30 -34.59
C ASP A 563 12.77 -4.12 -35.40
N LYS A 564 12.14 -2.94 -35.25
CA LYS A 564 10.87 -2.64 -35.92
C LYS A 564 10.93 -2.74 -37.45
N ALA A 565 12.12 -2.60 -38.05
CA ALA A 565 12.26 -2.69 -39.49
C ALA A 565 12.16 -4.11 -40.02
N THR A 566 12.56 -5.09 -39.24
CA THR A 566 12.56 -6.52 -39.60
C THR A 566 11.40 -7.28 -38.99
N ASP A 567 11.05 -6.96 -37.73
CA ASP A 567 10.08 -7.70 -36.95
C ASP A 567 8.65 -7.16 -37.08
N GLY A 568 8.52 -5.89 -37.52
CA GLY A 568 7.23 -5.21 -37.65
C GLY A 568 6.56 -4.91 -36.30
N PRO A 569 5.29 -4.43 -36.31
CA PRO A 569 4.55 -4.15 -35.09
C PRO A 569 4.23 -5.40 -34.26
N LEU A 570 4.34 -5.28 -32.93
CA LEU A 570 4.19 -6.38 -31.98
C LEU A 570 2.76 -6.46 -31.42
N PRO A 571 2.31 -7.68 -31.01
CA PRO A 571 1.19 -7.81 -30.09
C PRO A 571 1.53 -7.05 -28.80
N THR A 572 0.56 -6.34 -28.24
CA THR A 572 0.81 -5.38 -27.18
C THR A 572 -0.08 -5.62 -25.97
N LEU A 573 0.48 -5.49 -24.78
CA LEU A 573 -0.25 -5.49 -23.52
C LEU A 573 -0.14 -4.12 -22.86
N ILE A 574 -1.30 -3.47 -22.63
CA ILE A 574 -1.40 -2.23 -21.88
C ILE A 574 -1.73 -2.55 -20.42
N TRP A 575 -0.97 -1.97 -19.49
CA TRP A 575 -1.22 -2.04 -18.07
C TRP A 575 -1.47 -0.63 -17.53
N ALA A 576 -2.65 -0.41 -16.93
CA ALA A 576 -3.06 0.91 -16.48
C ALA A 576 -3.91 0.88 -15.21
N TYR A 577 -4.02 2.04 -14.59
CA TYR A 577 -4.83 2.28 -13.38
C TYR A 577 -5.36 3.72 -13.44
N PRO A 578 -6.68 3.95 -13.53
CA PRO A 578 -7.25 5.29 -13.61
C PRO A 578 -7.00 6.09 -12.34
N ARG A 579 -6.94 7.41 -12.50
CA ARG A 579 -6.85 8.34 -11.36
C ARG A 579 -7.67 9.59 -11.67
N GLU A 580 -8.41 10.04 -10.69
CA GLU A 580 -9.24 11.23 -10.78
C GLU A 580 -8.45 12.47 -10.34
N PHE A 581 -8.63 13.55 -11.10
CA PHE A 581 -7.99 14.85 -10.89
C PHE A 581 -9.00 15.99 -10.90
N LYS A 582 -8.67 17.06 -10.18
CA LYS A 582 -9.38 18.34 -10.21
C LYS A 582 -8.68 19.40 -11.09
N SER A 583 -7.55 19.03 -11.69
CA SER A 583 -6.75 19.92 -12.56
C SER A 583 -6.21 19.16 -13.76
N MET A 584 -6.51 19.65 -14.97
CA MET A 584 -5.94 19.12 -16.22
C MET A 584 -4.41 19.24 -16.22
N ALA A 585 -3.89 20.38 -15.77
CA ALA A 585 -2.45 20.61 -15.70
C ALA A 585 -1.74 19.63 -14.76
N ALA A 586 -2.37 19.27 -13.64
CA ALA A 586 -1.82 18.27 -12.71
C ALA A 586 -1.94 16.85 -13.27
N ALA A 587 -3.03 16.55 -13.96
CA ALA A 587 -3.29 15.24 -14.57
C ALA A 587 -2.26 14.86 -15.63
N GLY A 588 -1.74 15.87 -16.37
CA GLY A 588 -0.73 15.69 -17.41
C GLY A 588 0.71 15.63 -16.90
N GLN A 589 0.95 15.74 -15.61
CA GLN A 589 2.32 15.74 -15.07
C GLN A 589 2.94 14.35 -15.08
N VAL A 590 4.20 14.28 -15.50
CA VAL A 590 5.01 13.07 -15.46
C VAL A 590 5.42 12.77 -14.01
N THR A 591 5.16 11.55 -13.56
CA THR A 591 5.45 11.10 -12.19
C THR A 591 6.35 9.86 -12.12
N SER A 592 7.02 9.52 -13.22
CA SER A 592 7.98 8.42 -13.33
C SER A 592 9.36 8.92 -13.75
N SER A 593 10.34 8.02 -13.87
CA SER A 593 11.68 8.36 -14.39
C SER A 593 12.11 7.36 -15.44
N PRO A 594 12.68 7.83 -16.57
CA PRO A 594 13.26 6.95 -17.58
C PRO A 594 14.49 6.18 -17.06
N HIS A 595 15.09 6.63 -15.96
CA HIS A 595 16.37 6.11 -15.45
C HIS A 595 16.21 5.06 -14.35
N ARG A 596 14.98 4.72 -13.91
CA ARG A 596 14.76 3.66 -12.92
C ARG A 596 15.09 2.29 -13.49
N PHE A 597 15.55 1.42 -12.60
CA PHE A 597 15.78 0.00 -12.92
C PHE A 597 14.51 -0.68 -13.44
N LYS A 598 14.69 -1.70 -14.26
CA LYS A 598 13.58 -2.55 -14.75
C LYS A 598 13.08 -3.46 -13.63
N ARG A 599 12.33 -2.89 -12.69
CA ARG A 599 11.75 -3.66 -11.59
C ARG A 599 10.62 -4.54 -12.11
N VAL A 600 10.80 -5.84 -12.02
CA VAL A 600 9.78 -6.79 -12.38
C VAL A 600 8.85 -7.02 -11.21
N SER A 601 7.54 -6.87 -11.47
CA SER A 601 6.49 -7.30 -10.55
C SER A 601 5.68 -8.40 -11.25
N TYR A 602 5.57 -9.55 -10.62
CA TYR A 602 4.72 -10.62 -11.11
C TYR A 602 3.24 -10.21 -11.19
N SER A 603 2.84 -9.18 -10.43
CA SER A 603 1.50 -8.60 -10.50
C SER A 603 1.33 -7.53 -11.59
N GLY A 604 2.35 -7.24 -12.42
CA GLY A 604 2.31 -6.28 -13.52
C GLY A 604 2.36 -6.95 -14.90
N ALA A 605 2.49 -6.12 -15.93
CA ALA A 605 2.58 -6.58 -17.33
C ALA A 605 4.02 -6.84 -17.80
N ILE A 606 5.01 -6.23 -17.15
CA ILE A 606 6.42 -6.25 -17.60
C ILE A 606 6.95 -7.66 -17.87
N PRO A 607 6.65 -8.72 -17.07
CA PRO A 607 7.11 -10.08 -17.35
C PRO A 607 6.84 -10.55 -18.78
N TYR A 608 5.71 -10.19 -19.38
CA TYR A 608 5.29 -10.69 -20.69
C TYR A 608 6.09 -10.10 -21.85
N VAL A 609 6.97 -9.11 -21.61
CA VAL A 609 7.92 -8.64 -22.62
C VAL A 609 8.88 -9.77 -23.05
N THR A 610 9.24 -10.69 -22.13
CA THR A 610 10.05 -11.88 -22.43
C THR A 610 9.32 -12.87 -23.36
N GLN A 611 8.00 -12.73 -23.48
CA GLN A 611 7.17 -13.58 -24.33
C GLN A 611 6.87 -12.93 -25.70
N GLY A 612 7.59 -11.85 -26.04
CA GLY A 612 7.50 -11.18 -27.34
C GLY A 612 6.37 -10.16 -27.47
N TYR A 613 5.84 -9.66 -26.36
CA TYR A 613 4.88 -8.57 -26.35
C TYR A 613 5.58 -7.21 -26.19
N ALA A 614 5.11 -6.20 -26.88
CA ALA A 614 5.34 -4.83 -26.46
C ALA A 614 4.49 -4.53 -25.22
N ILE A 615 5.05 -3.84 -24.24
CA ILE A 615 4.35 -3.50 -22.99
C ILE A 615 4.25 -1.98 -22.87
N LEU A 616 3.03 -1.47 -22.74
CA LEU A 616 2.77 -0.10 -22.30
C LEU A 616 2.41 -0.15 -20.81
N ASP A 617 3.42 0.01 -19.96
CA ASP A 617 3.27 -0.07 -18.51
C ASP A 617 2.94 1.30 -17.92
N ASN A 618 2.05 1.32 -16.91
CA ASN A 618 1.57 2.55 -16.28
C ASN A 618 1.08 3.59 -17.30
N ALA A 619 0.38 3.15 -18.35
CA ALA A 619 -0.25 4.05 -19.30
C ALA A 619 -1.23 4.97 -18.56
N ALA A 620 -1.01 6.28 -18.68
CA ALA A 620 -1.78 7.28 -17.95
C ALA A 620 -3.25 7.27 -18.38
N MET A 621 -4.17 7.12 -17.42
CA MET A 621 -5.63 7.13 -17.60
C MET A 621 -6.27 8.17 -16.66
N PRO A 622 -5.95 9.47 -16.81
CA PRO A 622 -6.51 10.49 -15.93
C PRO A 622 -7.97 10.76 -16.27
N ILE A 623 -8.76 10.91 -15.22
CA ILE A 623 -10.15 11.35 -15.26
C ILE A 623 -10.20 12.75 -14.63
N VAL A 624 -10.51 13.77 -15.39
CA VAL A 624 -10.41 15.16 -14.98
C VAL A 624 -11.81 15.78 -14.80
N GLY A 625 -12.02 16.41 -13.65
CA GLY A 625 -13.24 17.17 -13.37
C GLY A 625 -12.88 18.53 -12.78
N GLU A 626 -12.65 19.53 -13.65
CA GLU A 626 -12.28 20.87 -13.22
C GLU A 626 -13.47 21.67 -12.67
N GLY A 627 -13.19 22.58 -11.76
CA GLY A 627 -14.19 23.43 -11.12
C GLY A 627 -15.24 22.61 -10.35
N ASP A 628 -16.51 22.87 -10.62
CA ASP A 628 -17.63 22.19 -9.94
C ASP A 628 -17.94 20.80 -10.51
N LYS A 629 -17.35 20.43 -11.66
CA LYS A 629 -17.56 19.11 -12.25
C LYS A 629 -16.88 18.03 -11.43
N GLN A 630 -17.57 16.93 -11.23
CA GLN A 630 -16.93 15.73 -10.65
C GLN A 630 -16.21 14.96 -11.76
N PRO A 631 -15.03 14.41 -11.50
CA PRO A 631 -14.28 13.64 -12.51
C PRO A 631 -15.12 12.52 -13.12
N ASN A 632 -15.90 11.81 -12.30
CA ASN A 632 -16.67 10.66 -12.72
C ASN A 632 -17.89 10.99 -13.60
N ASP A 633 -18.27 12.27 -13.77
CA ASP A 633 -19.35 12.70 -14.68
C ASP A 633 -19.04 12.33 -16.15
N SER A 634 -17.75 12.17 -16.49
CA SER A 634 -17.26 11.78 -17.82
C SER A 634 -16.23 10.64 -17.77
N PHE A 635 -16.34 9.75 -16.76
CA PHE A 635 -15.37 8.67 -16.54
C PHE A 635 -15.14 7.80 -17.77
N VAL A 636 -16.22 7.25 -18.35
CA VAL A 636 -16.14 6.30 -19.48
C VAL A 636 -15.56 6.95 -20.71
N GLU A 637 -16.01 8.15 -21.05
CA GLU A 637 -15.53 8.90 -22.21
C GLU A 637 -14.01 9.18 -22.10
N GLN A 638 -13.58 9.74 -20.98
CA GLN A 638 -12.16 10.05 -20.75
C GLN A 638 -11.28 8.80 -20.70
N LEU A 639 -11.83 7.71 -20.17
CA LEU A 639 -11.13 6.44 -20.14
C LEU A 639 -10.87 5.90 -21.55
N VAL A 640 -11.91 5.86 -22.39
CA VAL A 640 -11.82 5.35 -23.78
C VAL A 640 -10.87 6.22 -24.62
N THR A 641 -10.97 7.55 -24.49
CA THR A 641 -10.07 8.46 -25.24
C THR A 641 -8.61 8.37 -24.79
N SER A 642 -8.35 8.14 -23.49
CA SER A 642 -7.00 7.89 -22.98
C SER A 642 -6.43 6.57 -23.50
N ALA A 643 -7.22 5.50 -23.54
CA ALA A 643 -6.82 4.20 -24.08
C ALA A 643 -6.51 4.28 -25.59
N LYS A 644 -7.36 4.96 -26.37
CA LYS A 644 -7.16 5.22 -27.80
C LYS A 644 -5.85 5.98 -28.04
N ALA A 645 -5.57 7.03 -27.27
CA ALA A 645 -4.33 7.80 -27.38
C ALA A 645 -3.09 6.96 -27.08
N ALA A 646 -3.14 6.07 -26.08
CA ALA A 646 -2.04 5.15 -25.75
C ALA A 646 -1.74 4.16 -26.91
N ILE A 647 -2.77 3.57 -27.49
CA ILE A 647 -2.61 2.68 -28.67
C ILE A 647 -2.02 3.46 -29.83
N GLN A 648 -2.59 4.61 -30.17
CA GLN A 648 -2.15 5.45 -31.29
C GLN A 648 -0.67 5.86 -31.13
N ALA A 649 -0.24 6.21 -29.93
CA ALA A 649 1.16 6.55 -29.66
C ALA A 649 2.14 5.41 -29.97
N GLY A 650 1.74 4.17 -29.73
CA GLY A 650 2.52 2.98 -30.09
C GLY A 650 2.50 2.67 -31.58
N VAL A 651 1.35 2.85 -32.23
CA VAL A 651 1.17 2.66 -33.69
C VAL A 651 2.02 3.68 -34.46
N GLU A 652 2.02 4.95 -34.09
CA GLU A 652 2.83 6.01 -34.72
C GLU A 652 4.33 5.75 -34.58
N ARG A 653 4.74 5.09 -33.51
CA ARG A 653 6.14 4.63 -33.35
C ARG A 653 6.45 3.39 -34.19
N GLY A 654 5.46 2.75 -34.78
CA GLY A 654 5.59 1.53 -35.57
C GLY A 654 5.88 0.28 -34.74
N VAL A 655 5.57 0.28 -33.44
CA VAL A 655 5.87 -0.85 -32.53
C VAL A 655 4.63 -1.59 -32.05
N VAL A 656 3.45 -0.99 -32.15
CA VAL A 656 2.16 -1.59 -31.72
C VAL A 656 1.34 -1.98 -32.95
N ASP A 657 0.88 -3.23 -32.97
CA ASP A 657 -0.12 -3.69 -33.92
C ASP A 657 -1.51 -3.38 -33.35
N PRO A 658 -2.28 -2.46 -33.97
CA PRO A 658 -3.58 -2.05 -33.43
C PRO A 658 -4.61 -3.18 -33.39
N ASP A 659 -4.42 -4.24 -34.21
CA ASP A 659 -5.31 -5.40 -34.23
C ASP A 659 -4.96 -6.45 -33.17
N ARG A 660 -3.86 -6.29 -32.44
CA ARG A 660 -3.38 -7.23 -31.44
C ARG A 660 -3.03 -6.54 -30.11
N VAL A 661 -3.98 -5.76 -29.57
CA VAL A 661 -3.81 -5.05 -28.29
C VAL A 661 -4.69 -5.68 -27.20
N ALA A 662 -4.08 -5.99 -26.04
CA ALA A 662 -4.79 -6.37 -24.83
C ALA A 662 -4.73 -5.25 -23.79
N ILE A 663 -5.73 -5.22 -22.90
CA ILE A 663 -5.79 -4.37 -21.72
C ILE A 663 -5.81 -5.20 -20.45
N ALA A 664 -5.05 -4.80 -19.44
CA ALA A 664 -5.03 -5.49 -18.17
C ALA A 664 -4.93 -4.52 -16.99
N GLY A 665 -5.44 -4.97 -15.84
CA GLY A 665 -5.33 -4.21 -14.61
C GLY A 665 -5.75 -5.01 -13.39
N HIS A 666 -5.40 -4.46 -12.22
CA HIS A 666 -5.75 -5.01 -10.92
C HIS A 666 -6.60 -4.00 -10.14
N SER A 667 -7.57 -4.47 -9.35
CA SER A 667 -8.41 -3.61 -8.50
C SER A 667 -9.19 -2.58 -9.36
N TYR A 668 -8.96 -1.30 -9.18
CA TYR A 668 -9.56 -0.26 -10.03
C TYR A 668 -9.08 -0.32 -11.48
N GLY A 669 -7.89 -0.88 -11.73
CA GLY A 669 -7.43 -1.22 -13.08
C GLY A 669 -8.21 -2.37 -13.71
N ALA A 670 -8.70 -3.35 -12.94
CA ALA A 670 -9.59 -4.39 -13.43
C ALA A 670 -10.99 -3.84 -13.76
N PHE A 671 -11.49 -2.94 -12.93
CA PHE A 671 -12.70 -2.18 -13.20
C PHE A 671 -12.58 -1.37 -14.51
N MET A 672 -11.45 -0.68 -14.70
CA MET A 672 -11.10 0.00 -15.95
C MET A 672 -11.12 -0.98 -17.14
N THR A 673 -10.43 -2.12 -17.02
CA THR A 673 -10.38 -3.14 -18.09
C THR A 673 -11.78 -3.57 -18.53
N ALA A 674 -12.64 -3.89 -17.57
CA ALA A 674 -14.01 -4.31 -17.87
C ALA A 674 -14.86 -3.17 -18.50
N ASN A 675 -14.67 -1.93 -18.06
CA ASN A 675 -15.35 -0.77 -18.69
C ASN A 675 -14.86 -0.53 -20.12
N LEU A 676 -13.58 -0.65 -20.39
CA LEU A 676 -13.02 -0.47 -21.72
C LEU A 676 -13.58 -1.51 -22.70
N LEU A 677 -13.74 -2.78 -22.29
CA LEU A 677 -14.36 -3.82 -23.12
C LEU A 677 -15.88 -3.63 -23.29
N ALA A 678 -16.53 -3.04 -22.27
CA ALA A 678 -17.99 -2.79 -22.35
C ALA A 678 -18.35 -1.54 -23.18
N HIS A 679 -17.40 -0.64 -23.40
CA HIS A 679 -17.67 0.67 -24.01
C HIS A 679 -16.78 1.00 -25.23
N SER A 680 -15.97 0.05 -25.71
CA SER A 680 -15.12 0.24 -26.89
C SER A 680 -14.71 -1.09 -27.51
N ASP A 681 -14.41 -1.09 -28.80
CA ASP A 681 -13.85 -2.22 -29.57
C ASP A 681 -12.33 -2.07 -29.80
N LEU A 682 -11.64 -1.32 -28.92
CA LEU A 682 -10.21 -1.03 -29.06
C LEU A 682 -9.30 -2.24 -28.84
N PHE A 683 -9.76 -3.22 -28.09
CA PHE A 683 -8.92 -4.32 -27.59
C PHE A 683 -9.30 -5.66 -28.22
N ARG A 684 -8.39 -6.63 -28.15
CA ARG A 684 -8.63 -8.02 -28.57
C ARG A 684 -8.97 -8.94 -27.40
N ALA A 685 -8.51 -8.58 -26.20
CA ALA A 685 -8.81 -9.30 -24.97
C ALA A 685 -8.56 -8.41 -23.75
N GLY A 686 -9.18 -8.78 -22.63
CA GLY A 686 -8.94 -8.17 -21.32
C GLY A 686 -8.53 -9.16 -20.25
N ILE A 687 -7.70 -8.69 -19.30
CA ILE A 687 -7.35 -9.43 -18.08
C ILE A 687 -7.66 -8.54 -16.88
N ALA A 688 -8.66 -8.92 -16.09
CA ALA A 688 -9.18 -8.13 -14.99
C ALA A 688 -9.03 -8.89 -13.65
N ARG A 689 -8.22 -8.34 -12.72
CA ARG A 689 -7.88 -9.02 -11.47
C ARG A 689 -8.42 -8.29 -10.26
N SER A 690 -9.19 -8.99 -9.40
CA SER A 690 -9.77 -8.50 -8.14
C SER A 690 -10.49 -7.16 -8.29
N GLY A 691 -11.36 -7.04 -9.31
CA GLY A 691 -12.11 -5.82 -9.62
C GLY A 691 -13.44 -5.70 -8.88
N ALA A 692 -14.00 -4.49 -8.90
CA ALA A 692 -15.36 -4.20 -8.44
C ALA A 692 -16.22 -3.80 -9.62
N TYR A 693 -17.00 -4.72 -10.16
CA TYR A 693 -17.70 -4.56 -11.44
C TYR A 693 -19.13 -4.03 -11.30
N ASN A 694 -19.68 -4.05 -10.09
CA ASN A 694 -20.99 -3.50 -9.79
C ASN A 694 -20.90 -2.49 -8.64
N ARG A 695 -21.04 -1.20 -8.94
CA ARG A 695 -20.91 -0.11 -7.94
C ARG A 695 -22.11 0.04 -7.04
N SER A 696 -23.26 -0.55 -7.38
CA SER A 696 -24.40 -0.58 -6.46
C SER A 696 -24.11 -1.37 -5.16
N LEU A 697 -23.04 -2.20 -5.14
CA LEU A 697 -22.55 -2.86 -3.95
C LEU A 697 -21.64 -1.97 -3.06
N THR A 698 -21.34 -0.74 -3.51
CA THR A 698 -20.62 0.28 -2.75
C THR A 698 -21.42 1.60 -2.75
N PRO A 699 -22.67 1.62 -2.21
CA PRO A 699 -23.62 2.68 -2.49
C PRO A 699 -23.33 4.02 -1.82
N PHE A 700 -22.37 4.08 -0.89
CA PHE A 700 -21.97 5.31 -0.18
C PHE A 700 -20.62 5.86 -0.67
N GLY A 701 -20.40 5.83 -1.98
CA GLY A 701 -19.17 6.32 -2.61
C GLY A 701 -18.13 5.23 -2.87
N PHE A 702 -17.28 5.49 -3.84
CA PHE A 702 -16.17 4.61 -4.22
C PHE A 702 -15.05 5.42 -4.89
N GLN A 703 -13.79 5.04 -4.68
CA GLN A 703 -12.64 5.77 -5.21
C GLN A 703 -12.74 7.28 -4.93
N ALA A 704 -12.77 8.12 -5.95
CA ALA A 704 -12.96 9.57 -5.83
C ALA A 704 -14.43 10.02 -6.03
N GLU A 705 -15.39 9.10 -6.10
CA GLU A 705 -16.82 9.44 -6.14
C GLU A 705 -17.36 9.68 -4.73
N PRO A 706 -17.72 10.93 -4.39
CA PRO A 706 -18.24 11.27 -3.08
C PRO A 706 -19.75 11.07 -2.95
N ARG A 707 -20.48 11.07 -4.08
CA ARG A 707 -21.95 10.97 -4.10
C ARG A 707 -22.39 9.54 -3.83
N THR A 708 -23.49 9.40 -3.13
CA THR A 708 -24.14 8.11 -2.90
C THR A 708 -24.86 7.62 -4.16
N PHE A 709 -25.18 6.32 -4.18
CA PHE A 709 -25.98 5.73 -5.26
C PHE A 709 -27.33 6.46 -5.46
N TRP A 710 -27.96 6.90 -4.40
CA TRP A 710 -29.27 7.58 -4.47
C TRP A 710 -29.18 9.06 -4.90
N GLU A 711 -28.01 9.67 -4.75
CA GLU A 711 -27.74 11.04 -5.23
C GLU A 711 -27.37 11.07 -6.72
N SER A 712 -26.73 10.01 -7.25
CA SER A 712 -26.27 9.96 -8.65
C SER A 712 -26.39 8.54 -9.23
N PRO A 713 -27.58 7.95 -9.30
CA PRO A 713 -27.76 6.58 -9.75
C PRO A 713 -27.28 6.35 -11.18
N GLU A 714 -27.35 7.36 -12.04
CA GLU A 714 -26.87 7.32 -13.44
C GLU A 714 -25.36 7.12 -13.51
N ILE A 715 -24.58 7.71 -12.61
CA ILE A 715 -23.11 7.54 -12.55
C ILE A 715 -22.78 6.11 -12.13
N TYR A 716 -23.44 5.62 -11.10
CA TYR A 716 -23.27 4.24 -10.64
C TYR A 716 -23.63 3.21 -11.71
N PHE A 717 -24.69 3.48 -12.49
CA PHE A 717 -25.08 2.62 -13.61
C PHE A 717 -24.04 2.68 -14.74
N ALA A 718 -23.70 3.89 -15.22
CA ALA A 718 -22.78 4.09 -16.33
C ALA A 718 -21.38 3.50 -16.06
N MET A 719 -20.88 3.66 -14.84
CA MET A 719 -19.57 3.17 -14.45
C MET A 719 -19.53 1.67 -14.10
N SER A 720 -20.67 0.99 -13.95
CA SER A 720 -20.69 -0.42 -13.57
C SER A 720 -20.63 -1.34 -14.82
N PRO A 721 -19.51 -1.96 -15.16
CA PRO A 721 -19.44 -2.84 -16.33
C PRO A 721 -20.38 -4.05 -16.23
N PHE A 722 -20.81 -4.44 -15.04
CA PHE A 722 -21.87 -5.43 -14.84
C PHE A 722 -23.18 -5.06 -15.53
N MET A 723 -23.54 -3.76 -15.53
CA MET A 723 -24.76 -3.25 -16.17
C MET A 723 -24.67 -3.24 -17.70
N HIS A 724 -23.47 -3.45 -18.23
CA HIS A 724 -23.15 -3.47 -19.65
C HIS A 724 -22.50 -4.79 -20.09
N ALA A 725 -22.75 -5.88 -19.35
CA ALA A 725 -22.17 -7.20 -19.63
C ALA A 725 -22.62 -7.77 -20.98
N ASP A 726 -23.78 -7.32 -21.50
CA ASP A 726 -24.32 -7.64 -22.82
C ASP A 726 -23.55 -7.01 -24.00
N LYS A 727 -22.69 -6.02 -23.70
CA LYS A 727 -21.87 -5.31 -24.69
C LYS A 727 -20.42 -5.79 -24.76
N VAL A 728 -20.01 -6.67 -23.84
CA VAL A 728 -18.65 -7.20 -23.84
C VAL A 728 -18.55 -8.28 -24.91
N ASN A 729 -17.89 -7.97 -26.02
CA ASN A 729 -17.70 -8.85 -27.15
C ASN A 729 -16.35 -9.56 -27.17
N GLU A 730 -15.33 -8.93 -26.58
CA GLU A 730 -13.98 -9.47 -26.51
C GLU A 730 -13.80 -10.48 -25.37
N PRO A 731 -12.90 -11.46 -25.55
CA PRO A 731 -12.55 -12.39 -24.49
C PRO A 731 -12.03 -11.68 -23.23
N ILE A 732 -12.58 -12.05 -22.05
CA ILE A 732 -12.16 -11.50 -20.76
C ILE A 732 -11.77 -12.61 -19.78
N LEU A 733 -10.56 -12.49 -19.18
CA LEU A 733 -10.08 -13.32 -18.10
C LEU A 733 -10.27 -12.58 -16.77
N LEU A 734 -11.08 -13.16 -15.90
CA LEU A 734 -11.30 -12.69 -14.53
C LEU A 734 -10.49 -13.55 -13.56
N ILE A 735 -9.66 -12.94 -12.70
CA ILE A 735 -8.92 -13.65 -11.65
C ILE A 735 -9.22 -12.97 -10.33
N HIS A 736 -9.53 -13.71 -9.25
CA HIS A 736 -9.89 -13.15 -7.97
C HIS A 736 -9.42 -14.01 -6.79
N GLY A 737 -8.93 -13.37 -5.73
CA GLY A 737 -8.60 -14.04 -4.48
C GLY A 737 -9.86 -14.35 -3.66
N MET A 738 -10.07 -15.63 -3.28
CA MET A 738 -11.26 -16.06 -2.55
C MET A 738 -11.37 -15.47 -1.13
N ALA A 739 -10.28 -14.95 -0.60
CA ALA A 739 -10.21 -14.28 0.70
C ALA A 739 -10.03 -12.76 0.58
N ASP A 740 -10.40 -12.16 -0.56
CA ASP A 740 -10.34 -10.71 -0.76
C ASP A 740 -11.28 -10.00 0.23
N ASN A 741 -10.70 -9.16 1.10
CA ASN A 741 -11.41 -8.36 2.10
C ASN A 741 -11.25 -6.85 1.87
N ASN A 742 -10.72 -6.44 0.72
CA ASN A 742 -10.66 -5.03 0.37
C ASN A 742 -12.06 -4.49 0.10
N SER A 743 -12.39 -3.35 0.70
CA SER A 743 -13.71 -2.77 0.62
C SER A 743 -14.14 -2.54 -0.84
N GLY A 744 -15.25 -3.14 -1.23
CA GLY A 744 -15.86 -3.02 -2.57
C GLY A 744 -15.38 -4.04 -3.61
N THR A 745 -14.27 -4.74 -3.39
CA THR A 745 -13.74 -5.74 -4.35
C THR A 745 -13.91 -7.19 -3.88
N PHE A 746 -15.01 -7.48 -3.19
CA PHE A 746 -15.28 -8.82 -2.69
C PHE A 746 -15.41 -9.85 -3.82
N PRO A 747 -15.11 -11.14 -3.60
CA PRO A 747 -15.16 -12.19 -4.61
C PRO A 747 -16.47 -12.24 -5.39
N ILE A 748 -17.60 -11.92 -4.74
CA ILE A 748 -18.92 -11.86 -5.37
C ILE A 748 -18.98 -10.92 -6.59
N GLN A 749 -18.13 -9.89 -6.63
CA GLN A 749 -18.04 -8.98 -7.78
C GLN A 749 -17.66 -9.73 -9.06
N SER A 750 -16.61 -10.52 -9.02
CA SER A 750 -16.16 -11.33 -10.17
C SER A 750 -17.12 -12.47 -10.49
N GLU A 751 -17.65 -13.15 -9.47
CA GLU A 751 -18.61 -14.24 -9.66
C GLU A 751 -19.87 -13.77 -10.39
N ARG A 752 -20.46 -12.64 -9.94
CA ARG A 752 -21.67 -12.10 -10.56
C ARG A 752 -21.41 -11.52 -11.95
N PHE A 753 -20.29 -10.86 -12.14
CA PHE A 753 -19.92 -10.34 -13.46
C PHE A 753 -19.70 -11.49 -14.46
N TYR A 754 -18.99 -12.56 -14.07
CA TYR A 754 -18.85 -13.77 -14.88
C TYR A 754 -20.19 -14.39 -15.28
N HIS A 755 -21.14 -14.47 -14.34
CA HIS A 755 -22.48 -14.97 -14.63
C HIS A 755 -23.23 -14.08 -15.61
N GLY A 756 -23.09 -12.75 -15.51
CA GLY A 756 -23.65 -11.81 -16.49
C GLY A 756 -23.05 -11.99 -17.89
N LEU A 757 -21.73 -12.08 -17.98
CA LEU A 757 -21.00 -12.32 -19.23
C LEU A 757 -21.40 -13.64 -19.88
N LYS A 758 -21.39 -14.74 -19.10
CA LYS A 758 -21.79 -16.07 -19.58
C LYS A 758 -23.25 -16.09 -20.06
N GLY A 759 -24.15 -15.43 -19.33
CA GLY A 759 -25.57 -15.37 -19.69
C GLY A 759 -25.84 -14.63 -21.00
N ASN A 760 -24.97 -13.68 -21.37
CA ASN A 760 -25.02 -12.93 -22.62
C ASN A 760 -24.15 -13.55 -23.74
N GLY A 761 -23.51 -14.71 -23.51
CA GLY A 761 -22.74 -15.42 -24.54
C GLY A 761 -21.32 -14.91 -24.76
N ALA A 762 -20.78 -14.06 -23.87
CA ALA A 762 -19.42 -13.57 -23.96
C ALA A 762 -18.38 -14.70 -23.71
N THR A 763 -17.23 -14.60 -24.36
CA THR A 763 -16.06 -15.45 -24.07
C THR A 763 -15.42 -14.98 -22.77
N ALA A 764 -15.67 -15.70 -21.69
CA ALA A 764 -15.21 -15.32 -20.35
C ALA A 764 -14.64 -16.53 -19.59
N ARG A 765 -13.56 -16.29 -18.84
CA ARG A 765 -12.97 -17.26 -17.92
C ARG A 765 -12.85 -16.65 -16.53
N LEU A 766 -13.25 -17.40 -15.50
CA LEU A 766 -13.12 -17.00 -14.09
C LEU A 766 -12.19 -17.96 -13.37
N VAL A 767 -11.13 -17.40 -12.75
CA VAL A 767 -10.17 -18.13 -11.93
C VAL A 767 -10.26 -17.59 -10.50
N MET A 768 -10.65 -18.47 -9.57
CA MET A 768 -10.76 -18.13 -8.14
C MET A 768 -9.57 -18.76 -7.41
N LEU A 769 -8.74 -17.90 -6.77
CA LEU A 769 -7.51 -18.31 -6.09
C LEU A 769 -7.78 -18.56 -4.60
N PRO A 770 -7.72 -19.83 -4.11
CA PRO A 770 -7.94 -20.15 -2.71
C PRO A 770 -6.95 -19.43 -1.80
N HIS A 771 -7.41 -19.02 -0.62
CA HIS A 771 -6.63 -18.31 0.42
C HIS A 771 -6.03 -16.96 0.02
N GLU A 772 -6.10 -16.55 -1.24
CA GLU A 772 -5.58 -15.26 -1.65
C GLU A 772 -6.51 -14.11 -1.25
N SER A 773 -5.91 -13.02 -0.78
CA SER A 773 -6.58 -11.76 -0.49
C SER A 773 -6.62 -10.85 -1.72
N HIS A 774 -6.74 -9.54 -1.53
CA HIS A 774 -6.76 -8.57 -2.62
C HIS A 774 -5.46 -8.59 -3.46
N GLY A 775 -4.30 -8.74 -2.82
CA GLY A 775 -3.01 -8.99 -3.47
C GLY A 775 -2.62 -10.46 -3.34
N TYR A 776 -2.20 -11.10 -4.43
CA TYR A 776 -1.82 -12.51 -4.45
C TYR A 776 -0.40 -12.69 -3.95
N ARG A 777 -0.17 -13.68 -3.11
CA ARG A 777 1.10 -13.87 -2.40
C ARG A 777 1.70 -15.26 -2.55
N ALA A 778 0.86 -16.32 -2.60
CA ALA A 778 1.36 -17.68 -2.69
C ALA A 778 2.03 -17.96 -4.04
N LYS A 779 3.17 -18.64 -4.00
CA LYS A 779 3.95 -19.01 -5.19
C LYS A 779 3.09 -19.73 -6.23
N GLU A 780 2.32 -20.70 -5.79
CA GLU A 780 1.45 -21.51 -6.64
C GLU A 780 0.36 -20.66 -7.30
N SER A 781 -0.27 -19.76 -6.53
CA SER A 781 -1.28 -18.84 -7.04
C SER A 781 -0.71 -17.86 -8.07
N ILE A 782 0.48 -17.32 -7.80
CA ILE A 782 1.16 -16.37 -8.69
C ILE A 782 1.56 -17.05 -9.99
N LEU A 783 2.19 -18.22 -9.92
CA LEU A 783 2.59 -18.96 -11.10
C LEU A 783 1.38 -19.37 -11.95
N HIS A 784 0.29 -19.84 -11.32
CA HIS A 784 -0.96 -20.18 -12.02
C HIS A 784 -1.59 -18.95 -12.68
N MET A 785 -1.66 -17.82 -11.96
CA MET A 785 -2.15 -16.55 -12.53
C MET A 785 -1.34 -16.13 -13.77
N MET A 786 -0.01 -16.26 -13.72
CA MET A 786 0.86 -15.91 -14.85
C MET A 786 0.69 -16.88 -16.01
N TRP A 787 0.49 -18.17 -15.74
CA TRP A 787 0.19 -19.17 -16.75
C TRP A 787 -1.15 -18.88 -17.45
N GLU A 788 -2.22 -18.61 -16.70
CA GLU A 788 -3.52 -18.21 -17.23
C GLU A 788 -3.42 -16.96 -18.11
N THR A 789 -2.69 -15.96 -17.63
CA THR A 789 -2.50 -14.71 -18.36
C THR A 789 -1.73 -14.93 -19.67
N ALA A 790 -0.64 -15.69 -19.64
CA ALA A 790 0.16 -15.98 -20.84
C ALA A 790 -0.65 -16.74 -21.89
N ASN A 791 -1.37 -17.79 -21.49
CA ASN A 791 -2.22 -18.57 -22.39
C ASN A 791 -3.37 -17.74 -22.97
N TRP A 792 -3.97 -16.86 -22.17
CA TRP A 792 -5.03 -15.95 -22.63
C TRP A 792 -4.53 -14.99 -23.69
N LEU A 793 -3.37 -14.37 -23.42
CA LEU A 793 -2.71 -13.46 -24.36
C LEU A 793 -2.30 -14.18 -25.65
N ASP A 794 -1.68 -15.37 -25.54
CA ASP A 794 -1.26 -16.13 -26.73
C ASP A 794 -2.46 -16.56 -27.59
N THR A 795 -3.56 -16.98 -26.96
CA THR A 795 -4.75 -17.44 -27.67
C THR A 795 -5.51 -16.31 -28.34
N TYR A 796 -5.78 -15.23 -27.62
CA TYR A 796 -6.73 -14.22 -28.07
C TYR A 796 -6.08 -12.94 -28.58
N VAL A 797 -4.76 -12.78 -28.44
CA VAL A 797 -4.03 -11.57 -28.89
C VAL A 797 -2.94 -11.94 -29.89
N LYS A 798 -1.93 -12.71 -29.48
CA LYS A 798 -0.74 -12.99 -30.30
C LYS A 798 -1.07 -13.84 -31.53
N ASN A 799 -1.82 -14.92 -31.35
CA ASN A 799 -2.20 -15.87 -32.38
C ASN A 799 -3.66 -15.69 -32.86
N ALA A 800 -4.31 -14.60 -32.46
CA ALA A 800 -5.66 -14.31 -32.87
C ALA A 800 -5.72 -14.14 -34.40
N PRO A 801 -6.77 -14.67 -35.09
CA PRO A 801 -6.98 -14.36 -36.49
C PRO A 801 -7.20 -12.86 -36.69
N PRO A 802 -6.90 -12.31 -37.90
CA PRO A 802 -7.23 -10.91 -38.19
C PRO A 802 -8.71 -10.62 -37.89
N ARG A 803 -9.00 -9.37 -37.46
CA ARG A 803 -10.42 -8.97 -37.31
C ARG A 803 -11.12 -9.13 -38.66
N SER A 804 -12.28 -9.79 -38.66
CA SER A 804 -13.14 -9.79 -39.85
C SER A 804 -13.55 -8.36 -40.13
N VAL A 805 -13.17 -7.83 -41.26
CA VAL A 805 -13.73 -6.56 -41.75
C VAL A 805 -15.14 -6.93 -42.21
N ASP A 806 -16.14 -6.66 -41.39
CA ASP A 806 -17.53 -6.74 -41.85
C ASP A 806 -17.70 -5.71 -42.97
N VAL A 807 -17.78 -6.18 -44.19
CA VAL A 807 -18.00 -5.36 -45.40
C VAL A 807 -19.46 -4.83 -45.43
N ASP A 808 -20.31 -5.34 -44.56
CA ASP A 808 -21.68 -4.86 -44.37
C ASP A 808 -21.77 -3.94 -43.16
N GLY A 809 -22.08 -2.67 -43.43
CA GLY A 809 -22.26 -1.60 -42.45
C GLY A 809 -23.24 -1.97 -41.32
N PRO A 810 -23.34 -1.14 -40.25
CA PRO A 810 -24.02 -1.50 -39.04
C PRO A 810 -25.49 -1.82 -39.27
N THR A 811 -25.83 -3.10 -39.29
CA THR A 811 -27.22 -3.50 -39.10
C THR A 811 -27.53 -3.30 -37.62
N GLY A 812 -28.32 -2.27 -37.33
CA GLY A 812 -28.76 -1.96 -35.97
C GLY A 812 -29.42 -3.19 -35.31
N ARG A 813 -28.94 -3.49 -34.12
CA ARG A 813 -29.62 -4.24 -33.08
C ARG A 813 -29.72 -3.42 -31.79
#